data_950b5c84411e501368256146d7c04605
#
_entry.id   950b5c84411e501368256146d7c04605
#
_cell.length_a   1.000
_cell.length_b   1.000
_cell.length_c   1.000
_cell.angle_alpha   90.00
_cell.angle_beta   90.00
_cell.angle_gamma   90.00
#
_symmetry.space_group_name_H-M   'P 1'
#
loop_
_entity.id
_entity.type
_entity.pdbx_description
1 polymer ?
#
loop_
_entity_poly.entity_id
_entity_poly.type
_entity_poly.pdbx_seq_one_letter_code
_entity_poly.pdbx_strand_id
1 'polypeptide(L)'
;MPTRAMPIRPLLAALLAAYGLPGMAAEPVTELGVVRVTAPRPDGRSLFTERVDAVRLPALRATTSDTASLLRELPGVTLYGAGGVSSLPAIHGLADERLRISVDGMDLYAACPNHMNPPLSYLDPNQVEAIDVWAGIAPVSTGGDSIGGTIQVRTAAPAFAAPGQGSLIKGEVGTFYRSNGDARGVNLATTYATETVSASYHGAYAKSDNYKAGGTFKTYDFTGRIGHTLGRDVVGSTAYEAANHALSLAWRAADRLVEMKYLHQEIPFQGYPNQRMDMTDNRSDKLNLDLTNRMGWGKLKARIYHEQVEHEMDFGPDKRYWYGPASGGPTATDGSPCSPIGPNCAAGMPMYTEVKTTGAKVEAEVARTDKDLVRVGGELNRYRLDDWWAPSGAGMWPNTFWNIRDGERDRAAIYGEWETRVSPAWLTLAGLRYERVSTNAGAVTGYIHATPPYSGSGGAGNQTTDAVAFNNADRSREFNNWDLSWVNKYTVSPTYDIELGLAHKERAPSLYELYAWSTWQMAALMNNFVGDGNGYVGNLNLKKERANTLSATFDWHAQDRDWGLKLTPYYTRVADYIDAVRCGAGMMGNCPGTPPNPSTNQFLRLIYANQSARIYGLDISGHMPLSETGLGAFGLKVVVGYTRGKNLDTGDGLYNIMPLNARLTLTQAYKGWDNALELVLVKGKDDVSKVRNEIETSGYGLVNLRLSHGWKQVRLDFGVENLFDRLYYLPTGGAYVGQGTTMTNPSLPNYPQWGTAVPGPGRNVYAALKLSF
;
A
#
# COMPACT_ATOMS: atom_id res chain seq x y z
N MET A 1 6.96 -28.34 -12.98
CA MET A 1 8.34 -28.48 -12.48
C MET A 1 8.26 -28.91 -11.02
N PRO A 2 9.08 -29.81 -10.51
CA PRO A 2 8.91 -30.34 -9.15
C PRO A 2 9.29 -29.26 -8.13
N THR A 3 8.41 -29.03 -7.18
CA THR A 3 8.58 -28.19 -6.00
C THR A 3 9.77 -28.65 -5.18
N ARG A 4 10.82 -27.86 -5.14
CA ARG A 4 11.91 -28.03 -4.17
C ARG A 4 11.45 -27.52 -2.81
N ALA A 5 11.08 -28.43 -1.92
CA ALA A 5 10.92 -28.13 -0.52
C ALA A 5 12.29 -27.70 0.06
N MET A 6 12.38 -26.49 0.57
CA MET A 6 13.55 -26.03 1.32
C MET A 6 13.66 -26.83 2.63
N PRO A 7 14.80 -27.39 2.98
CA PRO A 7 14.94 -28.16 4.21
C PRO A 7 14.98 -27.23 5.44
N ILE A 8 13.94 -27.31 6.27
CA ILE A 8 13.84 -26.63 7.59
C ILE A 8 14.92 -27.09 8.59
N ARG A 9 15.71 -28.09 8.26
CA ARG A 9 16.71 -28.68 9.14
C ARG A 9 17.89 -27.80 9.58
N PRO A 10 18.40 -26.80 8.82
CA PRO A 10 19.48 -25.95 9.32
C PRO A 10 19.07 -24.91 10.37
N LEU A 11 17.77 -24.48 10.40
CA LEU A 11 17.31 -23.50 11.40
C LEU A 11 17.17 -24.11 12.81
N LEU A 12 16.74 -25.36 12.90
CA LEU A 12 16.66 -26.06 14.20
C LEU A 12 18.05 -26.36 14.79
N ALA A 13 19.05 -26.62 13.95
CA ALA A 13 20.41 -26.87 14.38
C ALA A 13 21.13 -25.62 14.92
N ALA A 14 20.82 -24.45 14.36
CA ALA A 14 21.32 -23.16 14.84
C ALA A 14 20.72 -22.75 16.19
N LEU A 15 19.45 -23.11 16.46
CA LEU A 15 18.78 -22.89 17.74
C LEU A 15 19.32 -23.77 18.87
N LEU A 16 19.73 -25.01 18.57
CA LEU A 16 20.31 -25.92 19.56
C LEU A 16 21.78 -25.60 19.87
N ALA A 17 22.52 -24.97 18.97
CA ALA A 17 23.90 -24.54 19.20
C ALA A 17 24.02 -23.31 20.12
N ALA A 18 22.96 -22.49 20.23
CA ALA A 18 22.95 -21.33 21.12
C ALA A 18 22.76 -21.64 22.60
N TYR A 19 22.38 -22.88 22.94
CA TYR A 19 22.20 -23.33 24.36
C TYR A 19 23.47 -23.85 25.04
N GLY A 20 24.62 -23.86 24.37
CA GLY A 20 25.85 -24.42 24.87
C GLY A 20 26.91 -23.44 25.40
N LEU A 21 26.58 -22.16 25.60
CA LEU A 21 27.53 -21.18 26.16
C LEU A 21 27.38 -21.06 27.70
N PRO A 22 28.49 -21.11 28.47
CA PRO A 22 28.43 -21.03 29.92
C PRO A 22 27.93 -19.69 30.42
N GLY A 23 27.06 -19.74 31.43
CA GLY A 23 26.38 -18.58 31.99
C GLY A 23 27.33 -17.50 32.50
N MET A 24 27.25 -16.33 31.94
CA MET A 24 27.71 -15.10 32.57
C MET A 24 26.58 -14.59 33.48
N ALA A 25 26.93 -14.38 34.76
CA ALA A 25 26.01 -13.90 35.78
C ALA A 25 25.38 -12.57 35.36
N ALA A 26 24.05 -12.53 35.30
CA ALA A 26 23.29 -11.30 35.04
C ALA A 26 23.35 -10.42 36.29
N GLU A 27 23.84 -9.20 36.14
CA GLU A 27 23.58 -8.13 37.11
C GLU A 27 22.07 -7.84 37.22
N PRO A 28 21.58 -7.46 38.40
CA PRO A 28 20.15 -7.25 38.62
C PRO A 28 19.61 -6.10 37.73
N VAL A 29 18.71 -6.45 36.82
CA VAL A 29 17.98 -5.48 36.02
C VAL A 29 17.07 -4.69 36.95
N THR A 30 17.37 -3.43 37.15
CA THR A 30 16.48 -2.47 37.81
C THR A 30 15.12 -2.47 37.11
N GLU A 31 14.04 -2.66 37.87
CA GLU A 31 12.68 -2.52 37.35
C GLU A 31 12.58 -1.19 36.59
N LEU A 32 12.35 -1.26 35.31
CA LEU A 32 11.96 -0.11 34.52
C LEU A 32 10.57 0.30 35.00
N GLY A 33 10.54 1.25 35.90
CA GLY A 33 9.31 1.99 36.24
C GLY A 33 8.68 2.48 34.95
N VAL A 34 7.35 2.59 34.94
CA VAL A 34 6.57 3.20 33.87
C VAL A 34 7.34 4.40 33.32
N VAL A 35 7.93 4.28 32.13
CA VAL A 35 8.62 5.37 31.46
C VAL A 35 7.55 6.38 31.09
N ARG A 36 7.25 7.30 32.00
CA ARG A 36 6.59 8.56 31.63
C ARG A 36 7.53 9.26 30.66
N VAL A 37 7.21 9.22 29.40
CA VAL A 37 7.91 10.04 28.39
C VAL A 37 7.45 11.48 28.59
N THR A 38 7.98 12.12 29.62
CA THR A 38 8.02 13.56 29.75
C THR A 38 9.31 14.03 29.11
N ALA A 39 9.37 14.08 27.80
CA ALA A 39 10.43 14.77 27.11
C ALA A 39 9.88 16.04 26.49
N PRO A 40 10.39 17.23 26.85
CA PRO A 40 10.25 18.39 26.00
C PRO A 40 11.00 18.06 24.70
N ARG A 41 10.35 18.28 23.56
CA ARG A 41 10.88 17.96 22.23
C ARG A 41 12.36 18.34 22.06
N PRO A 42 13.26 17.39 21.83
CA PRO A 42 14.44 17.60 21.01
C PRO A 42 14.29 17.02 19.61
N ASP A 43 13.18 16.43 19.24
CA ASP A 43 13.13 15.61 18.01
C ASP A 43 12.21 16.25 17.01
N GLY A 44 12.81 16.98 16.08
CA GLY A 44 12.30 17.47 14.82
C GLY A 44 11.06 16.77 14.23
N ARG A 45 9.96 16.62 14.99
CA ARG A 45 8.68 16.19 14.44
C ARG A 45 8.19 17.31 13.55
N SER A 46 8.08 17.01 12.27
CA SER A 46 7.41 17.89 11.34
C SER A 46 5.97 18.14 11.81
N LEU A 47 5.48 19.34 11.54
CA LEU A 47 4.09 19.71 11.80
C LEU A 47 3.15 18.85 10.95
N PHE A 48 1.92 18.65 11.39
CA PHE A 48 0.90 17.82 10.72
C PHE A 48 1.29 16.34 10.51
N THR A 49 2.16 15.79 11.36
CA THR A 49 2.61 14.39 11.26
C THR A 49 1.87 13.54 12.27
N GLU A 50 1.19 12.49 11.78
CA GLU A 50 0.76 11.37 12.61
C GLU A 50 1.80 10.25 12.54
N ARG A 51 2.00 9.55 13.66
CA ARG A 51 3.03 8.51 13.77
C ARG A 51 2.50 7.21 14.34
N VAL A 52 2.88 6.10 13.72
CA VAL A 52 2.83 4.76 14.32
C VAL A 52 4.24 4.40 14.75
N ASP A 53 4.46 4.18 16.03
CA ASP A 53 5.77 3.96 16.64
C ASP A 53 5.87 2.65 17.43
N ALA A 54 7.01 2.42 18.07
CA ALA A 54 7.30 1.22 18.83
C ALA A 54 6.28 0.91 19.95
N VAL A 55 5.49 1.88 20.41
CA VAL A 55 4.44 1.66 21.43
C VAL A 55 3.19 1.03 20.81
N ARG A 56 2.81 1.46 19.60
CA ARG A 56 1.60 0.98 18.90
C ARG A 56 1.85 -0.30 18.10
N LEU A 57 3.02 -0.42 17.49
CA LEU A 57 3.36 -1.51 16.56
C LEU A 57 3.18 -2.93 17.11
N PRO A 58 3.58 -3.29 18.35
CA PRO A 58 3.50 -4.67 18.80
C PRO A 58 2.08 -5.26 18.75
N ALA A 59 1.09 -4.50 19.20
CA ALA A 59 -0.31 -4.92 19.20
C ALA A 59 -0.89 -5.07 17.78
N LEU A 60 -0.43 -4.23 16.83
CA LEU A 60 -0.89 -4.26 15.44
C LEU A 60 -0.29 -5.43 14.66
N ARG A 61 1.00 -5.72 14.85
CA ARG A 61 1.72 -6.79 14.14
C ARG A 61 1.13 -8.18 14.33
N ALA A 62 0.63 -8.47 15.54
CA ALA A 62 0.03 -9.78 15.83
C ALA A 62 -1.20 -10.08 14.96
N THR A 63 -1.91 -9.06 14.50
CA THR A 63 -3.18 -9.19 13.77
C THR A 63 -3.03 -9.27 12.27
N THR A 64 -1.86 -8.93 11.68
CA THR A 64 -1.73 -8.76 10.24
C THR A 64 -0.37 -9.20 9.70
N SER A 65 -0.32 -9.64 8.45
CA SER A 65 0.89 -9.76 7.63
C SER A 65 1.00 -8.62 6.59
N ASP A 66 0.02 -7.72 6.56
CA ASP A 66 -0.04 -6.60 5.65
C ASP A 66 0.48 -5.32 6.32
N THR A 67 1.59 -4.79 5.84
CA THR A 67 2.24 -3.60 6.40
C THR A 67 1.35 -2.35 6.32
N ALA A 68 0.54 -2.21 5.27
CA ALA A 68 -0.39 -1.09 5.18
C ALA A 68 -1.44 -1.11 6.31
N SER A 69 -1.79 -2.28 6.82
CA SER A 69 -2.73 -2.44 7.94
C SER A 69 -2.23 -1.86 9.26
N LEU A 70 -0.94 -1.56 9.40
CA LEU A 70 -0.40 -0.83 10.54
C LEU A 70 -0.90 0.63 10.61
N LEU A 71 -1.42 1.16 9.51
CA LEU A 71 -1.95 2.53 9.41
C LEU A 71 -3.42 2.67 9.82
N ARG A 72 -4.12 1.56 10.06
CA ARG A 72 -5.59 1.53 10.27
C ARG A 72 -6.10 2.32 11.48
N GLU A 73 -5.23 2.69 12.41
CA GLU A 73 -5.55 3.49 13.59
C GLU A 73 -5.20 4.99 13.43
N LEU A 74 -4.76 5.41 12.23
CA LEU A 74 -4.47 6.81 11.95
C LEU A 74 -5.70 7.51 11.37
N PRO A 75 -6.03 8.72 11.87
CA PRO A 75 -7.13 9.50 11.30
C PRO A 75 -6.83 9.88 9.85
N GLY A 76 -7.88 9.94 9.02
CA GLY A 76 -7.77 10.29 7.61
C GLY A 76 -7.13 9.22 6.71
N VAL A 77 -6.64 8.12 7.26
CA VAL A 77 -6.06 7.00 6.51
C VAL A 77 -7.08 5.87 6.41
N THR A 78 -7.24 5.35 5.21
CA THR A 78 -8.07 4.18 4.90
C THR A 78 -7.28 3.19 4.06
N LEU A 79 -7.80 1.97 3.91
CA LEU A 79 -7.14 0.94 3.11
C LEU A 79 -8.09 0.46 2.03
N TYR A 80 -7.59 0.34 0.81
CA TYR A 80 -8.26 -0.40 -0.24
C TYR A 80 -7.83 -1.87 -0.08
N GLY A 81 -8.78 -2.72 0.36
CA GLY A 81 -8.51 -4.15 0.56
C GLY A 81 -8.27 -4.82 -0.79
N ALA A 82 -7.05 -5.30 -1.01
CA ALA A 82 -6.70 -5.99 -2.24
C ALA A 82 -6.16 -7.36 -1.90
N GLY A 83 -5.28 -7.86 -1.48
CA GLY A 83 -4.83 -9.19 -1.10
C GLY A 83 -4.34 -9.26 0.34
N GLY A 84 -3.89 -10.42 0.78
CA GLY A 84 -3.52 -10.66 2.17
C GLY A 84 -2.33 -9.87 2.70
N VAL A 85 -1.43 -9.38 1.83
CA VAL A 85 -0.25 -8.56 2.21
C VAL A 85 -0.10 -7.30 1.36
N SER A 86 -1.15 -6.91 0.62
CA SER A 86 -1.07 -5.88 -0.42
C SER A 86 -2.21 -4.87 -0.37
N SER A 87 -2.69 -4.48 0.82
CA SER A 87 -3.63 -3.37 0.90
C SER A 87 -2.98 -2.07 0.45
N LEU A 88 -3.73 -1.27 -0.31
CA LEU A 88 -3.29 0.02 -0.81
C LEU A 88 -3.72 1.11 0.17
N PRO A 89 -2.83 1.89 0.78
CA PRO A 89 -3.21 2.98 1.64
C PRO A 89 -3.83 4.13 0.84
N ALA A 90 -4.83 4.77 1.42
CA ALA A 90 -5.43 6.00 0.91
C ALA A 90 -5.50 7.06 2.02
N ILE A 91 -5.21 8.29 1.68
CA ILE A 91 -5.32 9.45 2.56
C ILE A 91 -6.44 10.34 2.00
N HIS A 92 -7.48 10.57 2.78
CA HIS A 92 -8.65 11.35 2.37
C HIS A 92 -9.28 10.88 1.04
N GLY A 93 -9.21 9.56 0.78
CA GLY A 93 -9.69 8.95 -0.47
C GLY A 93 -8.76 9.09 -1.67
N LEU A 94 -7.59 9.69 -1.52
CA LEU A 94 -6.54 9.72 -2.54
C LEU A 94 -5.56 8.58 -2.28
N ALA A 95 -5.34 7.75 -3.28
CA ALA A 95 -4.48 6.56 -3.24
C ALA A 95 -3.54 6.52 -4.44
N ASP A 96 -2.84 5.41 -4.62
CA ASP A 96 -1.92 5.12 -5.72
C ASP A 96 -0.81 6.18 -5.83
N GLU A 97 -0.45 6.57 -7.02
CA GLU A 97 0.55 7.58 -7.32
C GLU A 97 0.17 9.00 -6.85
N ARG A 98 -1.03 9.18 -6.28
CA ARG A 98 -1.39 10.42 -5.57
C ARG A 98 -0.78 10.52 -4.19
N LEU A 99 -0.25 9.42 -3.65
CA LEU A 99 0.54 9.39 -2.43
C LEU A 99 2.02 9.19 -2.76
N ARG A 100 2.90 9.85 -2.03
CA ARG A 100 4.31 9.50 -2.03
C ARG A 100 4.58 8.53 -0.89
N ILE A 101 5.05 7.33 -1.22
CA ILE A 101 5.36 6.30 -0.22
C ILE A 101 6.85 5.98 -0.32
N SER A 102 7.56 6.12 0.80
CA SER A 102 8.98 5.79 0.88
C SER A 102 9.29 4.86 2.03
N VAL A 103 10.25 3.96 1.80
CA VAL A 103 10.81 3.05 2.81
C VAL A 103 12.28 3.37 2.95
N ASP A 104 12.70 3.72 4.17
CA ASP A 104 14.07 4.20 4.44
C ASP A 104 14.51 5.27 3.43
N GLY A 105 13.55 6.09 2.95
CA GLY A 105 13.72 7.17 1.99
C GLY A 105 13.94 6.75 0.54
N MET A 106 13.78 5.48 0.18
CA MET A 106 13.62 5.02 -1.19
C MET A 106 12.17 5.26 -1.61
N ASP A 107 11.92 5.92 -2.73
CA ASP A 107 10.60 6.00 -3.33
C ASP A 107 10.30 4.66 -4.01
N LEU A 108 9.25 4.00 -3.56
CA LEU A 108 8.81 2.71 -4.10
C LEU A 108 7.53 2.88 -4.90
N TYR A 109 7.41 2.07 -5.96
CA TYR A 109 6.26 2.07 -6.87
C TYR A 109 5.67 0.67 -7.01
N ALA A 110 4.37 0.59 -7.33
CA ALA A 110 3.79 -0.67 -7.80
C ALA A 110 4.37 -1.00 -9.18
N ALA A 111 4.78 -2.26 -9.37
CA ALA A 111 5.20 -2.74 -10.69
C ALA A 111 3.98 -3.14 -11.53
N CYS A 112 2.93 -3.66 -10.89
CA CYS A 112 1.72 -4.13 -11.53
C CYS A 112 0.75 -2.99 -11.85
N PRO A 113 0.12 -2.96 -13.07
CA PRO A 113 -0.90 -1.97 -13.41
C PRO A 113 -2.08 -1.97 -12.44
N ASN A 114 -2.42 -3.12 -11.89
CA ASN A 114 -3.56 -3.31 -11.00
C ASN A 114 -3.21 -3.12 -9.51
N HIS A 115 -2.06 -2.52 -9.21
CA HIS A 115 -1.56 -2.27 -7.86
C HIS A 115 -1.55 -3.52 -6.96
N MET A 116 -1.26 -4.70 -7.54
CA MET A 116 -1.17 -5.95 -6.79
C MET A 116 0.03 -5.98 -5.84
N ASN A 117 1.08 -5.22 -6.14
CA ASN A 117 2.26 -5.06 -5.31
C ASN A 117 2.49 -3.59 -4.92
N PRO A 118 1.57 -2.95 -4.14
CA PRO A 118 1.74 -1.57 -3.72
C PRO A 118 2.99 -1.40 -2.83
N PRO A 119 3.53 -0.19 -2.70
CA PRO A 119 4.82 0.05 -2.03
C PRO A 119 5.00 -0.58 -0.65
N LEU A 120 3.95 -0.65 0.17
CA LEU A 120 4.02 -1.24 1.52
C LEU A 120 3.98 -2.78 1.52
N SER A 121 3.61 -3.42 0.41
CA SER A 121 3.64 -4.88 0.28
C SER A 121 5.07 -5.44 0.25
N TYR A 122 6.05 -4.61 -0.05
CA TYR A 122 7.46 -5.00 -0.11
C TYR A 122 8.16 -5.14 1.25
N LEU A 123 7.41 -5.00 2.35
CA LEU A 123 7.90 -5.09 3.72
C LEU A 123 7.02 -6.00 4.56
N ASP A 124 7.64 -6.80 5.42
CA ASP A 124 6.94 -7.45 6.53
C ASP A 124 6.67 -6.46 7.67
N PRO A 125 5.49 -6.51 8.34
CA PRO A 125 5.20 -5.62 9.47
C PRO A 125 6.23 -5.64 10.59
N ASN A 126 6.95 -6.75 10.80
CA ASN A 126 7.98 -6.86 11.84
C ASN A 126 9.27 -6.09 11.51
N GLN A 127 9.50 -5.73 10.24
CA GLN A 127 10.65 -4.89 9.83
C GLN A 127 10.43 -3.40 10.16
N VAL A 128 9.18 -2.98 10.35
CA VAL A 128 8.81 -1.57 10.53
C VAL A 128 9.15 -1.10 11.95
N GLU A 129 9.95 -0.07 12.11
CA GLU A 129 10.21 0.59 13.40
C GLU A 129 9.27 1.77 13.66
N ALA A 130 8.97 2.54 12.62
CA ALA A 130 8.04 3.66 12.68
C ALA A 130 7.45 3.98 11.30
N ILE A 131 6.24 4.54 11.30
CA ILE A 131 5.61 5.10 10.11
C ILE A 131 5.21 6.54 10.43
N ASP A 132 5.64 7.48 9.60
CA ASP A 132 5.22 8.87 9.63
C ASP A 132 4.27 9.14 8.46
N VAL A 133 3.14 9.78 8.75
CA VAL A 133 2.10 10.10 7.77
C VAL A 133 1.78 11.58 7.81
N TRP A 134 1.81 12.23 6.66
CA TRP A 134 1.34 13.61 6.45
C TRP A 134 0.10 13.56 5.57
N ALA A 135 -1.03 13.89 6.14
CA ALA A 135 -2.31 13.87 5.43
C ALA A 135 -2.54 15.21 4.71
N GLY A 136 -2.44 15.19 3.38
CA GLY A 136 -2.70 16.35 2.51
C GLY A 136 -1.59 17.39 2.49
N ILE A 137 -1.01 17.77 3.62
CA ILE A 137 -0.01 18.83 3.74
C ILE A 137 1.34 18.27 4.23
N ALA A 138 2.17 17.85 3.31
CA ALA A 138 3.53 17.39 3.59
C ALA A 138 4.56 18.50 3.33
N PRO A 139 5.62 18.60 4.16
CA PRO A 139 6.78 19.44 3.85
C PRO A 139 7.36 19.09 2.47
N VAL A 140 7.91 20.08 1.77
CA VAL A 140 8.41 19.84 0.41
C VAL A 140 9.68 18.97 0.36
N SER A 141 10.39 18.81 1.48
CA SER A 141 11.52 17.89 1.62
C SER A 141 11.09 16.42 1.69
N THR A 142 9.84 16.16 2.10
CA THR A 142 9.26 14.81 2.26
C THR A 142 8.23 14.47 1.19
N GLY A 143 7.58 15.48 0.59
CA GLY A 143 6.62 15.36 -0.49
C GLY A 143 7.25 15.66 -1.86
N GLY A 144 6.46 15.54 -2.91
CA GLY A 144 6.77 15.82 -4.31
C GLY A 144 6.07 14.83 -5.20
N ASP A 145 5.62 15.28 -6.38
CA ASP A 145 4.86 14.49 -7.36
C ASP A 145 3.70 13.69 -6.72
N SER A 146 3.03 14.31 -5.78
CA SER A 146 1.90 13.73 -5.03
C SER A 146 0.97 14.84 -4.53
N ILE A 147 -0.34 14.55 -4.52
CA ILE A 147 -1.38 15.51 -4.11
C ILE A 147 -2.16 15.08 -2.86
N GLY A 148 -2.08 13.80 -2.46
CA GLY A 148 -2.85 13.22 -1.36
C GLY A 148 -2.11 13.21 -0.02
N GLY A 149 -0.79 13.22 -0.04
CA GLY A 149 0.02 13.15 1.17
C GLY A 149 1.26 12.26 1.03
N THR A 150 1.95 12.06 2.15
CA THR A 150 3.19 11.29 2.18
C THR A 150 3.17 10.26 3.31
N ILE A 151 3.66 9.07 3.04
CA ILE A 151 3.87 7.98 4.00
C ILE A 151 5.37 7.64 3.99
N GLN A 152 6.03 7.76 5.13
CA GLN A 152 7.43 7.37 5.28
C GLN A 152 7.55 6.25 6.29
N VAL A 153 8.01 5.09 5.83
CA VAL A 153 8.30 3.94 6.67
C VAL A 153 9.78 3.91 6.99
N ARG A 154 10.10 3.67 8.24
CA ARG A 154 11.46 3.43 8.70
C ARG A 154 11.57 2.03 9.26
N THR A 155 12.57 1.30 8.78
CA THR A 155 12.99 0.04 9.37
C THR A 155 13.97 0.30 10.52
N ALA A 156 14.35 -0.76 11.25
CA ALA A 156 15.20 -0.64 12.43
C ALA A 156 16.51 0.13 12.15
N ALA A 157 16.78 1.13 12.99
CA ALA A 157 18.03 1.87 12.95
C ALA A 157 19.21 1.00 13.41
N PRO A 158 20.44 1.22 12.89
CA PRO A 158 21.60 0.47 13.33
C PRO A 158 21.89 0.70 14.82
N ALA A 159 22.06 -0.39 15.56
CA ALA A 159 22.47 -0.34 16.96
C ALA A 159 23.98 -0.55 17.06
N PHE A 160 24.61 0.01 18.11
CA PHE A 160 26.03 -0.09 18.36
C PHE A 160 26.29 -0.42 19.83
N ALA A 161 27.39 -1.09 20.13
CA ALA A 161 27.82 -1.31 21.49
C ALA A 161 28.10 0.03 22.20
N ALA A 162 27.85 0.08 23.50
CA ALA A 162 28.25 1.22 24.31
C ALA A 162 29.78 1.31 24.44
N PRO A 163 30.35 2.48 24.66
CA PRO A 163 31.80 2.64 24.88
C PRO A 163 32.31 1.71 26.00
N GLY A 164 33.33 0.91 25.69
CA GLY A 164 33.92 -0.07 26.63
C GLY A 164 33.15 -1.39 26.74
N GLN A 165 32.00 -1.58 26.11
CA GLN A 165 31.24 -2.83 26.13
C GLN A 165 31.81 -3.91 25.21
N GLY A 166 32.67 -3.53 24.25
CA GLY A 166 33.25 -4.43 23.26
C GLY A 166 32.28 -4.82 22.17
N SER A 167 31.27 -5.61 22.44
CA SER A 167 30.24 -5.99 21.47
C SER A 167 28.83 -6.01 22.06
N LEU A 168 27.83 -5.88 21.19
CA LEU A 168 26.41 -6.00 21.46
C LEU A 168 25.84 -7.14 20.59
N ILE A 169 25.12 -8.06 21.20
CA ILE A 169 24.29 -9.04 20.50
C ILE A 169 22.86 -8.84 21.01
N LYS A 170 21.92 -8.67 20.11
CA LYS A 170 20.50 -8.61 20.43
C LYS A 170 19.68 -9.23 19.30
N GLY A 171 18.52 -9.73 19.64
CA GLY A 171 17.63 -10.28 18.63
C GLY A 171 16.24 -10.56 19.13
N GLU A 172 15.39 -10.98 18.21
CA GLU A 172 14.03 -11.44 18.50
C GLU A 172 13.64 -12.58 17.55
N VAL A 173 12.85 -13.50 18.05
CA VAL A 173 12.17 -14.54 17.26
C VAL A 173 10.70 -14.44 17.57
N GLY A 174 9.87 -14.44 16.53
CA GLY A 174 8.43 -14.38 16.65
C GLY A 174 7.73 -15.44 15.82
N THR A 175 6.53 -15.82 16.23
CA THR A 175 5.62 -16.67 15.46
C THR A 175 4.19 -16.26 15.72
N PHE A 176 3.31 -16.51 14.75
CA PHE A 176 1.89 -16.26 14.90
C PHE A 176 1.05 -17.34 14.23
N TYR A 177 -0.19 -17.43 14.70
CA TYR A 177 -1.27 -18.19 14.09
C TYR A 177 -2.57 -17.38 14.10
N ARG A 178 -3.33 -17.41 12.99
CA ARG A 178 -4.66 -16.80 12.85
C ARG A 178 -5.60 -17.82 12.24
N SER A 179 -6.73 -18.06 12.89
CA SER A 179 -7.64 -19.17 12.53
C SER A 179 -8.39 -18.98 11.23
N ASN A 180 -8.68 -17.74 10.83
CA ASN A 180 -9.36 -17.47 9.56
C ASN A 180 -8.35 -17.44 8.42
N GLY A 181 -8.45 -18.40 7.49
CA GLY A 181 -7.44 -18.65 6.47
C GLY A 181 -6.24 -19.50 6.94
N ASP A 182 -6.27 -20.06 8.17
CA ASP A 182 -5.16 -20.85 8.72
C ASP A 182 -3.80 -20.15 8.59
N ALA A 183 -3.79 -18.83 8.79
CA ALA A 183 -2.61 -18.01 8.54
C ALA A 183 -1.55 -18.25 9.62
N ARG A 184 -0.30 -18.43 9.21
CA ARG A 184 0.82 -18.71 10.10
C ARG A 184 2.11 -18.09 9.57
N GLY A 185 3.03 -17.80 10.48
CA GLY A 185 4.31 -17.25 10.08
C GLY A 185 5.32 -17.21 11.20
N VAL A 186 6.56 -16.93 10.81
CA VAL A 186 7.71 -16.78 11.70
C VAL A 186 8.51 -15.57 11.29
N ASN A 187 9.15 -14.91 12.25
CA ASN A 187 10.12 -13.88 12.00
C ASN A 187 11.34 -14.03 12.90
N LEU A 188 12.50 -13.58 12.40
CA LEU A 188 13.78 -13.52 13.09
C LEU A 188 14.40 -12.16 12.83
N ALA A 189 14.83 -11.47 13.87
CA ALA A 189 15.71 -10.32 13.77
C ALA A 189 16.93 -10.54 14.65
N THR A 190 18.13 -10.22 14.17
CA THR A 190 19.36 -10.30 14.96
C THR A 190 20.31 -9.18 14.58
N THR A 191 21.04 -8.67 15.55
CA THR A 191 22.05 -7.63 15.38
C THR A 191 23.31 -8.02 16.14
N TYR A 192 24.44 -7.98 15.46
CA TYR A 192 25.77 -7.96 16.06
C TYR A 192 26.40 -6.59 15.84
N ALA A 193 26.92 -5.98 16.88
CA ALA A 193 27.55 -4.68 16.74
C ALA A 193 28.75 -4.52 17.66
N THR A 194 29.73 -3.73 17.20
CA THR A 194 30.79 -3.12 17.99
C THR A 194 30.47 -1.65 18.25
N GLU A 195 31.39 -0.90 18.82
CA GLU A 195 31.23 0.54 18.98
C GLU A 195 31.11 1.29 17.64
N THR A 196 31.66 0.76 16.56
CA THR A 196 31.78 1.46 15.27
C THR A 196 31.13 0.73 14.11
N VAL A 197 30.88 -0.57 14.21
CA VAL A 197 30.27 -1.37 13.13
C VAL A 197 29.04 -2.07 13.66
N SER A 198 27.99 -2.13 12.85
CA SER A 198 26.75 -2.85 13.12
C SER A 198 26.38 -3.69 11.92
N ALA A 199 26.00 -4.93 12.15
CA ALA A 199 25.44 -5.85 11.15
C ALA A 199 24.13 -6.41 11.68
N SER A 200 23.05 -6.26 10.92
CA SER A 200 21.71 -6.74 11.30
C SER A 200 21.11 -7.55 10.17
N TYR A 201 20.40 -8.61 10.55
CA TYR A 201 19.58 -9.41 9.63
C TYR A 201 18.16 -9.47 10.15
N HIS A 202 17.20 -9.38 9.24
CA HIS A 202 15.79 -9.63 9.49
C HIS A 202 15.24 -10.58 8.42
N GLY A 203 14.55 -11.64 8.86
CA GLY A 203 13.84 -12.58 7.99
C GLY A 203 12.42 -12.78 8.48
N ALA A 204 11.45 -12.90 7.56
CA ALA A 204 10.08 -13.20 7.87
C ALA A 204 9.46 -14.10 6.79
N TYR A 205 8.58 -15.00 7.23
CA TYR A 205 7.79 -15.84 6.35
C TYR A 205 6.36 -15.90 6.86
N ALA A 206 5.40 -15.76 5.94
CA ALA A 206 3.97 -15.84 6.23
C ALA A 206 3.22 -16.55 5.11
N LYS A 207 2.20 -17.34 5.49
CA LYS A 207 1.32 -18.06 4.57
C LYS A 207 -0.10 -18.08 5.11
N SER A 208 -1.09 -18.01 4.21
CA SER A 208 -2.51 -18.13 4.53
C SER A 208 -3.25 -18.81 3.39
N ASP A 209 -4.25 -19.59 3.73
CA ASP A 209 -5.28 -20.04 2.80
C ASP A 209 -6.34 -18.93 2.60
N ASN A 210 -7.37 -19.19 1.77
CA ASN A 210 -8.49 -18.27 1.59
C ASN A 210 -9.23 -18.02 2.91
N TYR A 211 -9.52 -16.78 3.22
CA TYR A 211 -10.34 -16.49 4.39
C TYR A 211 -11.83 -16.71 4.15
N LYS A 212 -12.59 -16.89 5.21
CA LYS A 212 -14.05 -16.97 5.24
C LYS A 212 -14.65 -15.64 5.66
N ALA A 213 -15.71 -15.25 5.00
CA ALA A 213 -16.61 -14.19 5.46
C ALA A 213 -17.44 -14.67 6.65
N GLY A 214 -18.07 -13.76 7.40
CA GLY A 214 -18.93 -14.08 8.53
C GLY A 214 -20.30 -14.67 8.14
N GLY A 215 -20.43 -15.22 6.93
CA GLY A 215 -21.62 -15.87 6.41
C GLY A 215 -21.61 -16.03 4.90
N THR A 216 -22.63 -16.69 4.37
CA THR A 216 -22.83 -16.89 2.95
C THR A 216 -23.07 -15.57 2.22
N PHE A 217 -22.22 -15.23 1.24
CA PHE A 217 -22.29 -13.98 0.47
C PHE A 217 -22.49 -14.20 -1.04
N LYS A 218 -22.35 -15.42 -1.52
CA LYS A 218 -22.49 -15.79 -2.93
C LYS A 218 -23.40 -17.02 -3.08
N THR A 219 -24.00 -17.18 -4.26
CA THR A 219 -24.95 -18.26 -4.56
C THR A 219 -24.29 -19.46 -5.24
N TYR A 220 -23.02 -19.35 -5.62
CA TYR A 220 -22.27 -20.36 -6.37
C TYR A 220 -21.02 -20.80 -5.60
N ASP A 221 -20.51 -21.98 -5.91
CA ASP A 221 -19.34 -22.62 -5.30
C ASP A 221 -18.25 -23.02 -6.32
N PHE A 222 -18.57 -23.04 -7.63
CA PHE A 222 -17.64 -23.44 -8.68
C PHE A 222 -16.51 -22.42 -8.90
N THR A 223 -15.32 -22.92 -9.24
CA THR A 223 -14.15 -22.12 -9.63
C THR A 223 -13.91 -22.12 -11.14
N GLY A 224 -14.66 -22.92 -11.88
CA GLY A 224 -14.40 -23.21 -13.29
C GLY A 224 -13.31 -24.27 -13.49
N ARG A 225 -12.74 -24.83 -12.42
CA ARG A 225 -11.79 -25.95 -12.46
C ARG A 225 -12.47 -27.21 -11.97
N ILE A 226 -12.33 -28.34 -12.74
CA ILE A 226 -12.93 -29.61 -12.38
C ILE A 226 -12.35 -30.10 -11.06
N GLY A 227 -13.23 -30.50 -10.15
CA GLY A 227 -12.85 -31.03 -8.84
C GLY A 227 -12.44 -29.96 -7.82
N HIS A 228 -12.51 -28.68 -8.17
CA HIS A 228 -12.23 -27.58 -7.24
C HIS A 228 -13.47 -26.71 -7.04
N THR A 229 -13.93 -26.61 -5.81
CA THR A 229 -15.06 -25.78 -5.39
C THR A 229 -14.71 -25.03 -4.12
N LEU A 230 -15.33 -23.88 -3.91
CA LEU A 230 -15.19 -23.07 -2.69
C LEU A 230 -16.54 -22.95 -1.98
N GLY A 231 -16.55 -23.08 -0.66
CA GLY A 231 -17.73 -22.81 0.14
C GLY A 231 -18.31 -21.42 -0.15
N ARG A 232 -19.63 -21.27 0.02
CA ARG A 232 -20.31 -19.99 -0.28
C ARG A 232 -19.98 -18.86 0.68
N ASP A 233 -19.31 -19.18 1.77
CA ASP A 233 -18.72 -18.27 2.78
C ASP A 233 -17.21 -18.01 2.52
N VAL A 234 -16.54 -18.84 1.69
CA VAL A 234 -15.11 -18.67 1.38
C VAL A 234 -14.91 -17.58 0.35
N VAL A 235 -14.06 -16.62 0.63
CA VAL A 235 -13.68 -15.55 -0.29
C VAL A 235 -12.50 -16.04 -1.13
N GLY A 236 -12.80 -16.46 -2.36
CA GLY A 236 -11.79 -16.97 -3.29
C GLY A 236 -10.73 -15.92 -3.62
N SER A 237 -9.54 -16.39 -3.96
CA SER A 237 -8.39 -15.56 -4.29
C SER A 237 -7.99 -14.60 -3.15
N THR A 238 -7.85 -15.14 -1.95
CA THR A 238 -7.35 -14.40 -0.79
C THR A 238 -6.19 -15.11 -0.08
N ALA A 239 -5.81 -16.28 -0.55
CA ALA A 239 -4.62 -17.01 -0.09
C ALA A 239 -3.34 -16.27 -0.48
N TYR A 240 -2.30 -16.40 0.33
CA TYR A 240 -0.99 -15.81 0.06
C TYR A 240 0.16 -16.62 0.67
N GLU A 241 1.35 -16.43 0.11
CA GLU A 241 2.63 -16.88 0.65
C GLU A 241 3.68 -15.81 0.38
N ALA A 242 4.42 -15.37 1.42
CA ALA A 242 5.40 -14.30 1.31
C ALA A 242 6.63 -14.58 2.17
N ALA A 243 7.81 -14.30 1.64
CA ALA A 243 9.09 -14.34 2.34
C ALA A 243 9.82 -13.00 2.17
N ASN A 244 10.37 -12.48 3.26
CA ASN A 244 11.07 -11.20 3.28
C ASN A 244 12.40 -11.36 3.99
N HIS A 245 13.47 -10.77 3.43
CA HIS A 245 14.81 -10.75 3.98
C HIS A 245 15.37 -9.34 3.92
N ALA A 246 16.06 -8.91 4.98
CA ALA A 246 16.80 -7.66 4.99
C ALA A 246 18.15 -7.84 5.67
N LEU A 247 19.19 -7.33 5.05
CA LEU A 247 20.53 -7.24 5.60
C LEU A 247 20.90 -5.76 5.71
N SER A 248 21.33 -5.32 6.90
CA SER A 248 21.81 -3.95 7.12
C SER A 248 23.23 -3.99 7.65
N LEU A 249 24.11 -3.21 7.06
CA LEU A 249 25.49 -2.98 7.50
C LEU A 249 25.66 -1.49 7.76
N ALA A 250 26.18 -1.12 8.92
CA ALA A 250 26.42 0.27 9.25
C ALA A 250 27.80 0.47 9.86
N TRP A 251 28.40 1.61 9.51
CA TRP A 251 29.64 2.09 10.09
C TRP A 251 29.46 3.51 10.61
N ARG A 252 29.89 3.76 11.84
CA ARG A 252 29.90 5.10 12.41
C ARG A 252 31.31 5.54 12.82
N ALA A 253 31.59 6.80 12.59
CA ALA A 253 32.67 7.57 13.22
C ALA A 253 32.05 8.72 14.04
N ALA A 254 32.86 9.60 14.65
CA ALA A 254 32.36 10.66 15.51
C ALA A 254 31.20 11.47 14.87
N ASP A 255 31.39 11.89 13.61
CA ASP A 255 30.45 12.78 12.90
C ASP A 255 29.78 12.12 11.69
N ARG A 256 30.05 10.84 11.43
CA ARG A 256 29.59 10.12 10.23
C ARG A 256 28.86 8.85 10.57
N LEU A 257 27.77 8.61 9.83
CA LEU A 257 27.09 7.34 9.77
C LEU A 257 26.92 6.96 8.28
N VAL A 258 27.41 5.78 7.92
CA VAL A 258 27.14 5.16 6.62
C VAL A 258 26.34 3.92 6.88
N GLU A 259 25.23 3.76 6.18
CA GLU A 259 24.38 2.58 6.27
C GLU A 259 24.10 2.03 4.88
N MET A 260 24.25 0.71 4.72
CA MET A 260 23.87 -0.04 3.54
C MET A 260 22.80 -1.05 3.92
N LYS A 261 21.67 -1.04 3.19
CA LYS A 261 20.59 -2.02 3.36
C LYS A 261 20.35 -2.74 2.04
N TYR A 262 20.26 -4.05 2.12
CA TYR A 262 19.78 -4.90 1.04
C TYR A 262 18.49 -5.58 1.50
N LEU A 263 17.42 -5.45 0.70
CA LEU A 263 16.13 -6.06 0.97
C LEU A 263 15.77 -6.97 -0.19
N HIS A 264 15.31 -8.16 0.12
CA HIS A 264 14.82 -9.15 -0.83
C HIS A 264 13.45 -9.65 -0.41
N GLN A 265 12.52 -9.75 -1.37
CA GLN A 265 11.20 -10.31 -1.15
C GLN A 265 10.83 -11.29 -2.25
N GLU A 266 10.20 -12.39 -1.84
CA GLU A 266 9.52 -13.34 -2.73
C GLU A 266 8.07 -13.51 -2.29
N ILE A 267 7.14 -13.39 -3.23
CA ILE A 267 5.73 -13.74 -3.08
C ILE A 267 5.40 -14.76 -4.18
N PRO A 268 5.58 -16.07 -3.91
CA PRO A 268 5.32 -17.13 -4.90
C PRO A 268 3.89 -17.20 -5.35
N PHE A 269 2.96 -16.72 -4.52
CA PHE A 269 1.55 -16.64 -4.82
C PHE A 269 0.84 -15.64 -3.91
N GLN A 270 -0.06 -14.85 -4.50
CA GLN A 270 -1.08 -14.10 -3.77
C GLN A 270 -2.34 -13.95 -4.61
N GLY A 271 -3.48 -14.31 -4.02
CA GLY A 271 -4.80 -14.12 -4.60
C GLY A 271 -5.35 -12.71 -4.38
N TYR A 272 -6.17 -12.23 -5.32
CA TYR A 272 -6.82 -10.91 -5.28
C TYR A 272 -8.31 -11.04 -5.56
N PRO A 273 -9.18 -10.83 -4.55
CA PRO A 273 -10.62 -11.02 -4.70
C PRO A 273 -11.28 -9.99 -5.62
N ASN A 274 -10.64 -8.85 -5.84
CA ASN A 274 -11.13 -7.74 -6.67
C ASN A 274 -10.38 -7.59 -8.00
N GLN A 275 -9.49 -8.51 -8.33
CA GLN A 275 -8.76 -8.54 -9.58
C GLN A 275 -9.15 -9.77 -10.41
N ARG A 276 -9.03 -9.67 -11.73
CA ARG A 276 -9.41 -10.77 -12.64
C ARG A 276 -8.39 -11.90 -12.68
N MET A 277 -7.15 -11.59 -12.33
CA MET A 277 -6.05 -12.55 -12.17
C MET A 277 -5.51 -12.51 -10.74
N ASP A 278 -4.57 -13.39 -10.46
CA ASP A 278 -3.81 -13.46 -9.23
C ASP A 278 -2.33 -13.26 -9.53
N MET A 279 -1.56 -12.85 -8.53
CA MET A 279 -0.11 -12.82 -8.60
C MET A 279 0.41 -14.24 -8.47
N THR A 280 1.14 -14.70 -9.47
CA THR A 280 1.70 -16.07 -9.55
C THR A 280 3.20 -16.11 -9.27
N ASP A 281 3.88 -14.98 -9.33
CA ASP A 281 5.24 -14.75 -8.82
C ASP A 281 5.47 -13.26 -8.63
N ASN A 282 6.25 -12.90 -7.61
CA ASN A 282 6.76 -11.53 -7.44
C ASN A 282 8.08 -11.57 -6.70
N ARG A 283 9.10 -10.98 -7.28
CA ARG A 283 10.44 -10.85 -6.70
C ARG A 283 10.86 -9.40 -6.69
N SER A 284 11.46 -8.98 -5.61
CA SER A 284 11.93 -7.62 -5.45
C SER A 284 13.26 -7.60 -4.74
N ASP A 285 14.24 -6.93 -5.35
CA ASP A 285 15.58 -6.69 -4.82
C ASP A 285 15.82 -5.19 -4.69
N LYS A 286 16.26 -4.74 -3.51
CA LYS A 286 16.52 -3.33 -3.23
C LYS A 286 17.86 -3.17 -2.54
N LEU A 287 18.63 -2.20 -3.02
CA LEU A 287 19.87 -1.76 -2.39
C LEU A 287 19.78 -0.28 -2.06
N ASN A 288 20.00 0.08 -0.81
CA ASN A 288 19.99 1.47 -0.31
C ASN A 288 21.31 1.77 0.38
N LEU A 289 21.97 2.85 -0.01
CA LEU A 289 23.16 3.39 0.64
C LEU A 289 22.86 4.80 1.14
N ASP A 290 23.00 5.00 2.44
CA ASP A 290 22.74 6.27 3.14
C ASP A 290 23.99 6.76 3.83
N LEU A 291 24.30 8.04 3.66
CA LEU A 291 25.37 8.77 4.34
C LEU A 291 24.75 9.92 5.14
N THR A 292 25.01 9.96 6.43
CA THR A 292 24.77 11.14 7.27
C THR A 292 26.09 11.64 7.83
N ASN A 293 26.40 12.93 7.60
CA ASN A 293 27.60 13.58 8.10
C ASN A 293 27.24 14.87 8.86
N ARG A 294 27.69 15.00 10.10
CA ARG A 294 27.59 16.24 10.89
C ARG A 294 28.79 17.12 10.60
N MET A 295 28.53 18.37 10.32
CA MET A 295 29.53 19.39 9.98
C MET A 295 29.34 20.61 10.89
N GLY A 296 30.32 21.46 10.97
CA GLY A 296 30.25 22.67 11.81
C GLY A 296 29.09 23.64 11.45
N TRP A 297 28.56 23.53 10.21
CA TRP A 297 27.45 24.35 9.76
C TRP A 297 26.07 23.62 9.85
N GLY A 298 26.03 22.33 10.18
CA GLY A 298 24.80 21.55 10.22
C GLY A 298 25.00 20.09 9.84
N LYS A 299 24.11 19.53 9.05
CA LYS A 299 24.07 18.11 8.71
C LYS A 299 23.88 17.93 7.20
N LEU A 300 24.72 17.10 6.61
CA LEU A 300 24.60 16.65 5.23
C LEU A 300 24.10 15.21 5.22
N LYS A 301 23.06 14.96 4.43
CA LYS A 301 22.56 13.61 4.12
C LYS A 301 22.70 13.36 2.62
N ALA A 302 23.15 12.18 2.25
CA ALA A 302 23.19 11.73 0.86
C ALA A 302 22.71 10.29 0.80
N ARG A 303 21.92 9.97 -0.24
CA ARG A 303 21.38 8.64 -0.47
C ARG A 303 21.48 8.30 -1.95
N ILE A 304 21.74 7.03 -2.22
CA ILE A 304 21.55 6.42 -3.53
C ILE A 304 20.89 5.06 -3.32
N TYR A 305 19.95 4.71 -4.18
CA TYR A 305 19.28 3.41 -4.12
C TYR A 305 18.97 2.87 -5.50
N HIS A 306 18.82 1.55 -5.55
CA HIS A 306 18.36 0.82 -6.73
C HIS A 306 17.36 -0.24 -6.31
N GLU A 307 16.30 -0.40 -7.10
CA GLU A 307 15.26 -1.40 -6.96
C GLU A 307 15.05 -2.10 -8.29
N GLN A 308 14.88 -3.41 -8.27
CA GLN A 308 14.37 -4.22 -9.37
C GLN A 308 13.20 -5.06 -8.87
N VAL A 309 12.10 -5.07 -9.62
CA VAL A 309 10.91 -5.88 -9.35
C VAL A 309 10.56 -6.65 -10.61
N GLU A 310 10.38 -7.96 -10.46
CA GLU A 310 9.82 -8.88 -11.44
C GLU A 310 8.49 -9.40 -10.92
N HIS A 311 7.42 -9.25 -11.69
CA HIS A 311 6.07 -9.61 -11.30
C HIS A 311 5.39 -10.39 -12.41
N GLU A 312 4.71 -11.48 -12.01
CA GLU A 312 3.89 -12.30 -12.89
C GLU A 312 2.47 -12.40 -12.35
N MET A 313 1.47 -12.29 -13.21
CA MET A 313 0.09 -12.59 -12.90
C MET A 313 -0.55 -13.47 -13.96
N ASP A 314 -1.40 -14.39 -13.51
CA ASP A 314 -2.21 -15.28 -14.33
C ASP A 314 -3.45 -15.73 -13.53
N PHE A 315 -4.24 -16.63 -14.06
CA PHE A 315 -5.40 -17.18 -13.37
C PHE A 315 -4.95 -18.19 -12.31
N GLY A 316 -5.08 -17.81 -11.05
CA GLY A 316 -4.78 -18.65 -9.90
C GLY A 316 -5.75 -19.82 -9.72
N PRO A 317 -5.61 -20.61 -8.64
CA PRO A 317 -6.37 -21.85 -8.45
C PRO A 317 -7.89 -21.64 -8.37
N ASP A 318 -8.35 -20.48 -7.91
CA ASP A 318 -9.78 -20.17 -7.75
C ASP A 318 -10.42 -19.57 -9.01
N LYS A 319 -9.62 -19.25 -10.01
CA LYS A 319 -10.01 -18.62 -11.27
C LYS A 319 -9.68 -19.50 -12.44
N ARG A 320 -10.38 -19.29 -13.55
CA ARG A 320 -10.15 -20.06 -14.75
C ARG A 320 -10.27 -19.20 -16.00
N TYR A 321 -9.36 -19.43 -16.92
CA TYR A 321 -9.44 -18.93 -18.26
C TYR A 321 -8.84 -19.94 -19.25
N TRP A 322 -9.72 -20.77 -19.86
CA TRP A 322 -9.34 -21.69 -20.92
C TRP A 322 -10.39 -21.68 -22.02
N TYR A 323 -9.96 -21.80 -23.24
CA TYR A 323 -10.80 -21.93 -24.40
C TYR A 323 -10.47 -23.18 -25.22
N GLY A 324 -11.49 -23.66 -25.97
CA GLY A 324 -11.36 -24.76 -26.90
C GLY A 324 -11.63 -26.13 -26.27
N PRO A 325 -11.85 -27.17 -27.12
CA PRO A 325 -12.26 -28.49 -26.67
C PRO A 325 -11.23 -29.18 -25.77
N ALA A 326 -9.96 -29.00 -26.07
CA ALA A 326 -8.87 -29.62 -25.30
C ALA A 326 -8.52 -28.88 -24.00
N SER A 327 -8.98 -27.64 -23.83
CA SER A 327 -8.63 -26.82 -22.69
C SER A 327 -9.70 -26.74 -21.62
N GLY A 328 -10.73 -27.55 -21.73
CA GLY A 328 -11.82 -27.44 -20.80
C GLY A 328 -12.66 -26.17 -21.00
N GLY A 329 -12.78 -25.64 -22.21
CA GLY A 329 -13.78 -24.63 -22.57
C GLY A 329 -15.13 -24.98 -21.97
N PRO A 330 -16.20 -24.25 -22.23
CA PRO A 330 -17.53 -24.54 -21.63
C PRO A 330 -17.96 -26.00 -21.75
N THR A 331 -17.37 -26.77 -22.67
CA THR A 331 -17.65 -28.14 -22.99
C THR A 331 -16.54 -29.14 -22.65
N ALA A 332 -15.41 -28.68 -22.09
CA ALA A 332 -14.32 -29.58 -21.75
C ALA A 332 -14.55 -30.33 -20.44
N THR A 333 -14.21 -31.58 -20.41
CA THR A 333 -14.52 -32.49 -19.31
C THR A 333 -13.42 -32.62 -18.28
N ASP A 334 -12.16 -32.29 -18.63
CA ASP A 334 -11.01 -32.52 -17.76
C ASP A 334 -10.47 -31.24 -17.10
N GLY A 335 -10.87 -30.05 -17.57
CA GLY A 335 -10.44 -28.77 -17.01
C GLY A 335 -8.97 -28.44 -17.20
N SER A 336 -8.23 -29.22 -17.96
CA SER A 336 -6.81 -28.99 -18.21
C SER A 336 -6.57 -27.82 -19.15
N PRO A 337 -5.49 -27.04 -18.97
CA PRO A 337 -5.06 -26.04 -19.93
C PRO A 337 -4.79 -26.63 -21.32
N CYS A 338 -4.99 -25.84 -22.36
CA CYS A 338 -4.66 -26.24 -23.72
C CYS A 338 -3.19 -26.60 -23.90
N SER A 339 -2.94 -27.69 -24.61
CA SER A 339 -1.60 -28.06 -25.08
C SER A 339 -1.71 -28.84 -26.39
N PRO A 340 -1.08 -28.39 -27.49
CA PRO A 340 -0.42 -27.07 -27.65
C PRO A 340 -1.44 -25.91 -27.74
N ILE A 341 -1.00 -24.71 -27.40
CA ILE A 341 -1.77 -23.47 -27.65
C ILE A 341 -1.85 -23.21 -29.16
N GLY A 342 -2.92 -22.56 -29.60
CA GLY A 342 -3.12 -22.26 -31.01
C GLY A 342 -4.38 -21.42 -31.26
N PRO A 343 -4.78 -21.21 -32.52
CA PRO A 343 -5.92 -20.34 -32.86
C PRO A 343 -7.25 -20.70 -32.19
N ASN A 344 -7.44 -21.96 -31.85
CA ASN A 344 -8.70 -22.47 -31.27
C ASN A 344 -8.52 -22.93 -29.82
N CYS A 345 -7.38 -22.76 -29.22
CA CYS A 345 -7.04 -23.30 -27.92
C CYS A 345 -6.17 -22.31 -27.13
N ALA A 346 -6.70 -21.74 -26.06
CA ALA A 346 -5.99 -20.79 -25.18
C ALA A 346 -5.83 -21.38 -23.77
N ALA A 347 -4.67 -21.13 -23.16
CA ALA A 347 -4.32 -21.60 -21.83
C ALA A 347 -3.81 -20.42 -20.98
N GLY A 348 -4.70 -19.83 -20.19
CA GLY A 348 -4.37 -18.69 -19.34
C GLY A 348 -4.22 -17.37 -20.11
N MET A 349 -3.62 -16.40 -19.46
CA MET A 349 -3.25 -15.10 -20.02
C MET A 349 -2.09 -14.52 -19.19
N PRO A 350 -0.91 -15.18 -19.21
CA PRO A 350 0.21 -14.74 -18.37
C PRO A 350 0.65 -13.33 -18.74
N MET A 351 0.81 -12.50 -17.72
CA MET A 351 1.22 -11.12 -17.81
C MET A 351 2.46 -10.92 -16.94
N TYR A 352 3.45 -10.27 -17.49
CA TYR A 352 4.74 -10.00 -16.85
C TYR A 352 5.00 -8.52 -16.78
N THR A 353 5.51 -8.05 -15.64
CA THR A 353 6.07 -6.71 -15.53
C THR A 353 7.46 -6.75 -14.95
N GLU A 354 8.35 -5.93 -15.49
CA GLU A 354 9.67 -5.66 -14.96
C GLU A 354 9.80 -4.17 -14.67
N VAL A 355 10.19 -3.84 -13.44
CA VAL A 355 10.42 -2.46 -13.02
C VAL A 355 11.83 -2.30 -12.51
N LYS A 356 12.48 -1.21 -12.89
CA LYS A 356 13.78 -0.78 -12.35
C LYS A 356 13.68 0.67 -11.91
N THR A 357 13.98 0.92 -10.64
CA THR A 357 14.02 2.27 -10.06
C THR A 357 15.43 2.57 -9.58
N THR A 358 15.99 3.70 -9.99
CA THR A 358 17.25 4.21 -9.44
C THR A 358 17.03 5.62 -8.94
N GLY A 359 17.35 5.88 -7.68
CA GLY A 359 17.17 7.20 -7.09
C GLY A 359 18.40 7.69 -6.35
N ALA A 360 18.53 9.00 -6.29
CA ALA A 360 19.55 9.71 -5.51
C ALA A 360 18.95 10.94 -4.84
N LYS A 361 19.36 11.21 -3.62
CA LYS A 361 18.95 12.40 -2.86
C LYS A 361 20.15 12.98 -2.11
N VAL A 362 20.27 14.31 -2.12
CA VAL A 362 21.21 15.04 -1.26
C VAL A 362 20.44 16.13 -0.55
N GLU A 363 20.64 16.25 0.77
CA GLU A 363 19.97 17.25 1.62
C GLU A 363 20.97 17.84 2.61
N ALA A 364 21.01 19.17 2.69
CA ALA A 364 21.72 19.93 3.71
C ALA A 364 20.71 20.52 4.71
N GLU A 365 20.88 20.20 5.98
CA GLU A 365 20.18 20.83 7.11
C GLU A 365 21.13 21.84 7.77
N VAL A 366 20.79 23.12 7.70
CA VAL A 366 21.60 24.23 8.23
C VAL A 366 20.89 24.88 9.40
N ALA A 367 21.38 24.70 10.60
CA ALA A 367 20.93 25.45 11.77
C ALA A 367 21.57 26.83 11.73
N ARG A 368 20.82 27.83 11.22
CA ARG A 368 21.31 29.20 11.09
C ARG A 368 21.37 29.92 12.43
N THR A 369 20.40 29.65 13.28
CA THR A 369 20.31 30.09 14.67
C THR A 369 19.65 28.98 15.50
N ASP A 370 19.54 29.16 16.82
CA ASP A 370 18.78 28.24 17.69
C ASP A 370 17.27 28.17 17.34
N LYS A 371 16.79 29.11 16.52
CA LYS A 371 15.39 29.25 16.12
C LYS A 371 15.14 28.88 14.66
N ASP A 372 16.18 28.98 13.82
CA ASP A 372 16.06 28.89 12.36
C ASP A 372 16.79 27.66 11.84
N LEU A 373 16.03 26.78 11.17
CA LEU A 373 16.53 25.63 10.44
C LEU A 373 16.17 25.77 8.96
N VAL A 374 17.18 25.72 8.10
CA VAL A 374 17.01 25.72 6.64
C VAL A 374 17.38 24.34 6.13
N ARG A 375 16.51 23.76 5.31
CA ARG A 375 16.77 22.52 4.55
C ARG A 375 16.80 22.86 3.07
N VAL A 376 17.85 22.42 2.38
CA VAL A 376 17.97 22.55 0.92
C VAL A 376 18.38 21.20 0.38
N GLY A 377 17.74 20.76 -0.68
CA GLY A 377 18.05 19.45 -1.26
C GLY A 377 17.72 19.32 -2.72
N GLY A 378 18.23 18.24 -3.28
CA GLY A 378 17.94 17.81 -4.65
C GLY A 378 17.69 16.31 -4.70
N GLU A 379 16.86 15.91 -5.65
CA GLU A 379 16.47 14.51 -5.86
C GLU A 379 16.49 14.18 -7.34
N LEU A 380 16.92 12.96 -7.65
CA LEU A 380 16.83 12.33 -8.96
C LEU A 380 16.16 10.97 -8.80
N ASN A 381 15.26 10.63 -9.71
CA ASN A 381 14.63 9.31 -9.76
C ASN A 381 14.46 8.92 -11.22
N ARG A 382 14.87 7.70 -11.56
CA ARG A 382 14.70 7.08 -12.88
C ARG A 382 13.89 5.82 -12.70
N TYR A 383 12.75 5.78 -13.32
CA TYR A 383 11.82 4.64 -13.30
C TYR A 383 11.70 4.08 -14.71
N ARG A 384 11.85 2.75 -14.85
CA ARG A 384 11.74 2.01 -16.10
C ARG A 384 10.73 0.90 -15.91
N LEU A 385 9.86 0.69 -16.89
CA LEU A 385 8.76 -0.27 -16.84
C LEU A 385 8.61 -0.96 -18.19
N ASP A 386 8.63 -2.28 -18.17
CA ASP A 386 8.12 -3.14 -19.22
C ASP A 386 6.94 -3.95 -18.72
N ASP A 387 5.84 -3.97 -19.48
CA ASP A 387 4.63 -4.74 -19.22
C ASP A 387 4.24 -5.47 -20.51
N TRP A 388 4.35 -6.80 -20.49
CA TRP A 388 4.06 -7.63 -21.65
C TRP A 388 3.28 -8.88 -21.29
N TRP A 389 2.50 -9.38 -22.24
CA TRP A 389 1.65 -10.54 -22.10
C TRP A 389 2.06 -11.58 -23.16
N ALA A 390 2.48 -12.75 -22.69
CA ALA A 390 2.96 -13.80 -23.55
C ALA A 390 1.81 -14.40 -24.39
N PRO A 391 2.10 -14.92 -25.60
CA PRO A 391 1.09 -15.65 -26.38
C PRO A 391 0.52 -16.82 -25.59
N SER A 392 -0.81 -16.92 -25.50
CA SER A 392 -1.49 -17.98 -24.77
C SER A 392 -2.60 -18.68 -25.55
N GLY A 393 -2.77 -18.37 -26.82
CA GLY A 393 -3.70 -19.04 -27.75
C GLY A 393 -4.99 -18.29 -28.02
N ALA A 394 -5.78 -18.78 -28.95
CA ALA A 394 -7.02 -18.17 -29.48
C ALA A 394 -6.80 -16.70 -29.89
N GLY A 395 -7.59 -15.75 -29.42
CA GLY A 395 -7.42 -14.31 -29.71
C GLY A 395 -6.17 -13.66 -29.09
N MET A 396 -5.41 -14.43 -28.28
CA MET A 396 -4.18 -14.00 -27.60
C MET A 396 -2.95 -14.70 -28.22
N TRP A 397 -2.89 -14.78 -29.54
CA TRP A 397 -1.85 -15.50 -30.30
C TRP A 397 -1.74 -14.89 -31.71
N PRO A 398 -0.61 -14.95 -32.44
CA PRO A 398 0.64 -15.64 -32.10
C PRO A 398 1.72 -14.75 -31.45
N ASN A 399 1.51 -13.41 -31.32
CA ASN A 399 2.54 -12.49 -30.89
C ASN A 399 2.44 -12.15 -29.40
N THR A 400 3.48 -11.52 -28.85
CA THR A 400 3.45 -10.88 -27.54
C THR A 400 2.63 -9.59 -27.60
N PHE A 401 1.75 -9.40 -26.64
CA PHE A 401 1.06 -8.14 -26.42
C PHE A 401 1.93 -7.26 -25.51
N TRP A 402 2.33 -6.09 -25.99
CA TRP A 402 3.04 -5.09 -25.20
C TRP A 402 2.04 -4.06 -24.69
N ASN A 403 1.70 -4.10 -23.40
CA ASN A 403 0.85 -3.13 -22.77
C ASN A 403 1.60 -1.79 -22.56
N ILE A 404 2.84 -1.87 -22.04
CA ILE A 404 3.84 -0.79 -22.04
C ILE A 404 5.18 -1.42 -22.41
N ARG A 405 5.91 -0.77 -23.30
CA ARG A 405 7.25 -1.19 -23.70
C ARG A 405 8.21 -0.02 -23.56
N ASP A 406 9.42 -0.29 -23.02
CA ASP A 406 10.44 0.72 -22.80
C ASP A 406 9.83 1.97 -22.10
N GLY A 407 8.97 1.77 -21.09
CA GLY A 407 8.33 2.83 -20.35
C GLY A 407 9.33 3.57 -19.47
N GLU A 408 9.38 4.89 -19.60
CA GLU A 408 10.34 5.76 -18.92
C GLU A 408 9.59 6.83 -18.11
N ARG A 409 10.00 7.05 -16.87
CA ARG A 409 9.57 8.18 -16.07
C ARG A 409 10.73 8.70 -15.23
N ASP A 410 11.31 9.81 -15.64
CA ASP A 410 12.43 10.44 -14.97
C ASP A 410 11.99 11.69 -14.23
N ARG A 411 12.45 11.84 -12.98
CA ARG A 411 12.16 13.01 -12.13
C ARG A 411 13.46 13.65 -11.66
N ALA A 412 13.51 14.96 -11.72
CA ALA A 412 14.59 15.76 -11.15
C ALA A 412 13.98 16.92 -10.36
N ALA A 413 14.36 17.06 -9.10
CA ALA A 413 13.79 18.06 -8.22
C ALA A 413 14.85 18.80 -7.41
N ILE A 414 14.54 20.08 -7.12
CA ILE A 414 15.22 20.89 -6.11
C ILE A 414 14.20 21.48 -5.15
N TYR A 415 14.56 21.62 -3.89
CA TYR A 415 13.68 22.20 -2.89
C TYR A 415 14.43 22.96 -1.81
N GLY A 416 13.72 23.89 -1.18
CA GLY A 416 14.16 24.61 0.00
C GLY A 416 13.04 24.73 1.02
N GLU A 417 13.36 24.56 2.29
CA GLU A 417 12.47 24.77 3.42
C GLU A 417 13.11 25.67 4.45
N TRP A 418 12.30 26.50 5.04
CA TRP A 418 12.66 27.31 6.20
C TRP A 418 11.70 27.02 7.34
N GLU A 419 12.23 26.53 8.43
CA GLU A 419 11.52 26.32 9.69
C GLU A 419 12.04 27.33 10.70
N THR A 420 11.17 28.13 11.31
CA THR A 420 11.56 29.12 12.31
C THR A 420 10.58 29.20 13.46
N ARG A 421 11.13 29.37 14.65
CA ARG A 421 10.38 29.69 15.85
C ARG A 421 10.29 31.23 16.01
N VAL A 422 9.23 31.80 15.42
CA VAL A 422 8.98 33.26 15.43
C VAL A 422 8.85 33.80 16.85
N SER A 423 8.20 33.01 17.73
CA SER A 423 8.11 33.27 19.16
C SER A 423 8.08 31.95 19.95
N PRO A 424 8.16 31.94 21.27
CA PRO A 424 8.00 30.69 22.05
C PRO A 424 6.70 29.95 21.75
N ALA A 425 5.66 30.68 21.36
CA ALA A 425 4.34 30.11 21.06
C ALA A 425 4.11 29.83 19.56
N TRP A 426 4.94 30.33 18.64
CA TRP A 426 4.70 30.25 17.21
C TRP A 426 5.87 29.63 16.46
N LEU A 427 5.64 28.43 15.91
CA LEU A 427 6.52 27.73 14.98
C LEU A 427 5.90 27.77 13.58
N THR A 428 6.68 28.11 12.57
CA THR A 428 6.27 28.10 11.16
C THR A 428 7.28 27.34 10.30
N LEU A 429 6.79 26.67 9.28
CA LEU A 429 7.57 26.01 8.24
C LEU A 429 7.01 26.43 6.89
N ALA A 430 7.85 26.97 6.02
CA ALA A 430 7.51 27.28 4.63
C ALA A 430 8.49 26.58 3.70
N GLY A 431 7.99 26.01 2.61
CA GLY A 431 8.82 25.28 1.65
C GLY A 431 8.35 25.49 0.22
N LEU A 432 9.32 25.45 -0.70
CA LEU A 432 9.13 25.50 -2.15
C LEU A 432 9.93 24.39 -2.81
N ARG A 433 9.30 23.67 -3.73
CA ARG A 433 9.91 22.63 -4.57
C ARG A 433 9.57 22.86 -6.04
N TYR A 434 10.55 22.70 -6.89
CA TYR A 434 10.40 22.56 -8.31
C TYR A 434 10.80 21.15 -8.71
N GLU A 435 10.00 20.53 -9.57
CA GLU A 435 10.25 19.19 -10.06
C GLU A 435 9.91 19.10 -11.55
N ARG A 436 10.85 18.63 -12.34
CA ARG A 436 10.65 18.27 -13.74
C ARG A 436 10.43 16.76 -13.83
N VAL A 437 9.34 16.37 -14.49
CA VAL A 437 8.99 14.98 -14.78
C VAL A 437 8.93 14.80 -16.27
N SER A 438 9.71 13.87 -16.81
CA SER A 438 9.64 13.47 -18.21
C SER A 438 9.21 12.02 -18.33
N THR A 439 8.31 11.74 -19.28
CA THR A 439 7.80 10.39 -19.54
C THR A 439 7.85 10.06 -21.02
N ASN A 440 8.05 8.78 -21.33
CA ASN A 440 8.01 8.25 -22.68
C ASN A 440 7.67 6.76 -22.65
N ALA A 441 7.27 6.21 -23.81
CA ALA A 441 7.11 4.77 -24.01
C ALA A 441 7.50 4.38 -25.43
N GLY A 442 8.00 3.16 -25.59
CA GLY A 442 8.37 2.58 -26.86
C GLY A 442 7.15 2.20 -27.73
N ALA A 443 7.42 1.66 -28.91
CA ALA A 443 6.37 1.17 -29.79
C ALA A 443 5.78 -0.15 -29.26
N VAL A 444 4.47 -0.31 -29.38
CA VAL A 444 3.71 -1.45 -28.87
C VAL A 444 3.16 -2.32 -29.98
N THR A 445 2.79 -3.56 -29.62
CA THR A 445 2.11 -4.51 -30.53
C THR A 445 1.03 -5.25 -29.74
N GLY A 446 -0.07 -5.57 -30.40
CA GLY A 446 -1.06 -6.52 -29.87
C GLY A 446 -0.67 -7.97 -30.19
N TYR A 447 -1.44 -8.93 -29.69
CA TYR A 447 -1.29 -10.35 -30.05
C TYR A 447 -1.46 -10.60 -31.53
N ILE A 448 -2.33 -9.84 -32.18
CA ILE A 448 -2.58 -9.92 -33.61
C ILE A 448 -1.95 -8.73 -34.30
N HIS A 449 -0.95 -9.03 -35.14
CA HIS A 449 -0.28 -8.05 -35.99
C HIS A 449 -0.93 -8.05 -37.36
N ALA A 450 -1.10 -6.86 -37.95
CA ALA A 450 -1.75 -6.68 -39.20
C ALA A 450 -1.07 -7.41 -40.35
N THR A 451 -1.62 -8.48 -40.77
CA THR A 451 -1.85 -8.88 -42.18
C THR A 451 -2.72 -10.12 -42.18
N PRO A 452 -3.75 -10.21 -42.99
CA PRO A 452 -4.57 -11.41 -43.08
C PRO A 452 -3.71 -12.62 -43.38
N PRO A 453 -4.00 -13.79 -42.75
CA PRO A 453 -5.29 -14.45 -42.78
C PRO A 453 -6.11 -14.47 -41.47
N TYR A 454 -5.76 -13.71 -40.47
CA TYR A 454 -6.38 -13.76 -39.13
C TYR A 454 -7.59 -12.82 -38.95
N SER A 455 -8.12 -12.25 -40.02
CA SER A 455 -9.24 -11.30 -40.02
C SER A 455 -10.63 -11.91 -39.71
N GLY A 456 -10.70 -13.13 -39.19
CA GLY A 456 -11.94 -13.89 -39.10
C GLY A 456 -12.58 -14.04 -37.73
N SER A 457 -11.99 -13.61 -36.63
CA SER A 457 -12.63 -13.67 -35.29
C SER A 457 -12.95 -12.28 -34.75
N GLY A 458 -14.23 -12.00 -34.60
CA GLY A 458 -14.71 -10.70 -34.11
C GLY A 458 -14.00 -10.28 -32.84
N GLY A 459 -13.49 -9.05 -32.82
CA GLY A 459 -12.84 -8.43 -31.68
C GLY A 459 -11.31 -8.26 -31.80
N ALA A 460 -10.64 -8.95 -32.70
CA ALA A 460 -9.20 -8.86 -32.90
C ALA A 460 -8.75 -7.60 -33.68
N GLY A 461 -9.64 -6.98 -34.44
CA GLY A 461 -9.35 -5.83 -35.31
C GLY A 461 -8.84 -4.58 -34.58
N ASN A 462 -9.32 -4.34 -33.36
CA ASN A 462 -8.92 -3.17 -32.59
C ASN A 462 -7.45 -3.19 -32.18
N GLN A 463 -6.86 -4.35 -31.91
CA GLN A 463 -5.47 -4.44 -31.44
C GLN A 463 -4.50 -3.79 -32.43
N THR A 464 -4.63 -4.11 -33.72
CA THR A 464 -3.76 -3.54 -34.75
C THR A 464 -4.01 -2.04 -34.96
N THR A 465 -5.28 -1.64 -35.04
CA THR A 465 -5.64 -0.25 -35.29
C THR A 465 -5.17 0.64 -34.15
N ASP A 466 -5.40 0.20 -32.90
CA ASP A 466 -5.01 0.94 -31.69
C ASP A 466 -3.49 1.03 -31.57
N ALA A 467 -2.75 -0.09 -31.83
CA ALA A 467 -1.29 -0.10 -31.80
C ALA A 467 -0.69 0.84 -32.85
N VAL A 468 -1.23 0.85 -34.08
CA VAL A 468 -0.78 1.76 -35.14
C VAL A 468 -1.05 3.22 -34.75
N ALA A 469 -2.22 3.53 -34.20
CA ALA A 469 -2.54 4.88 -33.75
C ALA A 469 -1.62 5.33 -32.61
N PHE A 470 -1.36 4.47 -31.64
CA PHE A 470 -0.45 4.74 -30.53
C PHE A 470 0.99 4.93 -31.00
N ASN A 471 1.48 4.07 -31.89
CA ASN A 471 2.86 4.13 -32.39
C ASN A 471 3.14 5.37 -33.26
N ASN A 472 2.12 5.90 -33.93
CA ASN A 472 2.20 7.13 -34.73
C ASN A 472 2.03 8.41 -33.89
N ALA A 473 1.56 8.29 -32.65
CA ALA A 473 1.41 9.45 -31.76
C ALA A 473 2.76 9.87 -31.17
N ASP A 474 2.90 11.16 -30.86
CA ASP A 474 3.96 11.61 -29.98
C ASP A 474 3.68 11.11 -28.55
N ARG A 475 4.62 10.34 -28.00
CA ARG A 475 4.52 9.74 -26.67
C ARG A 475 5.38 10.43 -25.62
N SER A 476 6.29 11.31 -26.06
CA SER A 476 7.11 12.08 -25.12
C SER A 476 6.29 13.14 -24.40
N ARG A 477 6.34 13.19 -23.10
CA ARG A 477 5.66 14.21 -22.28
C ARG A 477 6.60 14.78 -21.25
N GLU A 478 6.41 16.06 -20.96
CA GLU A 478 7.17 16.78 -19.94
C GLU A 478 6.23 17.60 -19.07
N PHE A 479 6.42 17.49 -17.76
CA PHE A 479 5.65 18.22 -16.75
C PHE A 479 6.60 18.96 -15.84
N ASN A 480 6.28 20.22 -15.55
CA ASN A 480 7.03 21.07 -14.64
C ASN A 480 6.15 21.34 -13.43
N ASN A 481 6.44 20.69 -12.31
CA ASN A 481 5.62 20.72 -11.09
C ASN A 481 6.19 21.74 -10.10
N TRP A 482 5.29 22.46 -9.44
CA TRP A 482 5.61 23.37 -8.36
C TRP A 482 4.84 22.97 -7.10
N ASP A 483 5.55 22.73 -6.03
CA ASP A 483 4.97 22.47 -4.73
C ASP A 483 5.29 23.60 -3.77
N LEU A 484 4.27 24.08 -3.07
CA LEU A 484 4.37 25.04 -2.00
C LEU A 484 3.71 24.43 -0.77
N SER A 485 4.36 24.50 0.39
CA SER A 485 3.76 24.19 1.68
C SER A 485 4.04 25.27 2.69
N TRP A 486 3.03 25.66 3.46
CA TRP A 486 3.16 26.59 4.57
C TRP A 486 2.34 26.06 5.74
N VAL A 487 3.04 25.80 6.83
CA VAL A 487 2.50 25.17 8.02
C VAL A 487 2.85 26.00 9.24
N ASN A 488 1.87 26.23 10.10
CA ASN A 488 2.03 27.01 11.31
C ASN A 488 1.50 26.24 12.51
N LYS A 489 2.20 26.26 13.59
CA LYS A 489 1.72 25.81 14.90
C LYS A 489 1.76 26.98 15.87
N TYR A 490 0.64 27.26 16.48
CA TYR A 490 0.49 28.27 17.52
C TYR A 490 0.03 27.61 18.83
N THR A 491 0.87 27.68 19.86
CA THR A 491 0.55 27.25 21.22
C THR A 491 -0.22 28.37 21.91
N VAL A 492 -1.54 28.24 21.97
CA VAL A 492 -2.44 29.23 22.58
C VAL A 492 -2.30 29.22 24.11
N SER A 493 -2.15 28.03 24.67
CA SER A 493 -1.97 27.80 26.11
C SER A 493 -1.19 26.50 26.34
N PRO A 494 -0.75 26.19 27.56
CA PRO A 494 -0.12 24.91 27.87
C PRO A 494 -1.00 23.65 27.59
N THR A 495 -2.27 23.86 27.28
CA THR A 495 -3.26 22.79 27.06
C THR A 495 -3.98 22.91 25.72
N TYR A 496 -3.57 23.84 24.86
CA TYR A 496 -4.24 24.06 23.57
C TYR A 496 -3.30 24.55 22.50
N ASP A 497 -3.15 23.78 21.44
CA ASP A 497 -2.40 24.10 20.23
C ASP A 497 -3.35 24.26 19.02
N ILE A 498 -3.01 25.14 18.09
CA ILE A 498 -3.64 25.24 16.76
C ILE A 498 -2.56 25.02 15.72
N GLU A 499 -2.80 24.14 14.75
CA GLU A 499 -1.96 24.01 13.56
C GLU A 499 -2.78 24.44 12.33
N LEU A 500 -2.20 25.31 11.49
CA LEU A 500 -2.80 25.77 10.23
C LEU A 500 -1.87 25.47 9.09
N GLY A 501 -2.39 24.85 8.03
CA GLY A 501 -1.61 24.48 6.87
C GLY A 501 -2.28 24.87 5.56
N LEU A 502 -1.46 25.31 4.62
CA LEU A 502 -1.78 25.56 3.22
C LEU A 502 -0.78 24.80 2.36
N ALA A 503 -1.27 24.13 1.33
CA ALA A 503 -0.41 23.49 0.34
C ALA A 503 -0.96 23.70 -1.07
N HIS A 504 -0.05 23.96 -1.99
CA HIS A 504 -0.21 23.77 -3.42
C HIS A 504 0.66 22.62 -3.84
N LYS A 505 0.09 21.57 -4.42
CA LYS A 505 0.78 20.34 -4.80
C LYS A 505 0.41 19.95 -6.22
N GLU A 506 1.38 19.47 -6.98
CA GLU A 506 1.18 19.03 -8.36
C GLU A 506 1.68 17.59 -8.56
N ARG A 507 0.99 16.83 -9.40
CA ARG A 507 1.35 15.45 -9.76
C ARG A 507 1.28 15.25 -11.27
N ALA A 508 2.34 14.73 -11.86
CA ALA A 508 2.34 14.26 -13.24
C ALA A 508 1.58 12.93 -13.36
N PRO A 509 0.93 12.64 -14.51
CA PRO A 509 0.30 11.35 -14.76
C PRO A 509 1.29 10.19 -14.63
N SER A 510 0.79 8.98 -14.26
CA SER A 510 1.56 7.76 -14.27
C SER A 510 1.72 7.20 -15.69
N LEU A 511 2.62 6.20 -15.86
CA LEU A 511 2.81 5.55 -17.15
C LEU A 511 1.54 4.82 -17.61
N TYR A 512 0.81 4.19 -16.70
CA TYR A 512 -0.44 3.51 -17.05
C TYR A 512 -1.58 4.48 -17.38
N GLU A 513 -1.68 5.62 -16.67
CA GLU A 513 -2.64 6.65 -17.00
C GLU A 513 -2.42 7.24 -18.41
N LEU A 514 -1.16 7.30 -18.86
CA LEU A 514 -0.79 7.81 -20.19
C LEU A 514 -0.83 6.75 -21.28
N TYR A 515 -0.23 5.57 -21.04
CA TYR A 515 0.25 4.69 -22.11
C TYR A 515 -0.49 3.35 -22.24
N ALA A 516 -1.48 3.01 -21.38
CA ALA A 516 -2.34 1.85 -21.57
C ALA A 516 -3.25 2.06 -22.80
N TRP A 517 -2.83 1.60 -23.95
CA TRP A 517 -3.31 2.04 -25.27
C TRP A 517 -4.49 1.28 -25.84
N SER A 518 -4.69 0.02 -25.44
CA SER A 518 -5.62 -0.88 -26.15
C SER A 518 -7.06 -0.71 -25.71
N THR A 519 -7.96 -0.46 -26.66
CA THR A 519 -9.42 -0.47 -26.44
C THR A 519 -10.03 -1.84 -26.65
N TRP A 520 -9.23 -2.85 -27.02
CA TRP A 520 -9.71 -4.23 -27.10
C TRP A 520 -10.26 -4.68 -25.75
N GLN A 521 -11.49 -5.18 -25.75
CA GLN A 521 -12.24 -5.43 -24.52
C GLN A 521 -11.47 -6.28 -23.49
N MET A 522 -10.81 -7.33 -23.98
CA MET A 522 -10.09 -8.25 -23.10
C MET A 522 -8.86 -7.55 -22.48
N ALA A 523 -8.08 -6.83 -23.27
CA ALA A 523 -6.93 -6.09 -22.75
C ALA A 523 -7.34 -4.96 -21.79
N ALA A 524 -8.36 -4.17 -22.15
CA ALA A 524 -8.85 -3.12 -21.28
C ALA A 524 -9.34 -3.68 -19.93
N LEU A 525 -10.08 -4.81 -19.92
CA LEU A 525 -10.55 -5.43 -18.68
C LEU A 525 -9.44 -6.03 -17.82
N MET A 526 -8.29 -6.39 -18.40
CA MET A 526 -7.11 -6.82 -17.64
C MET A 526 -6.45 -5.64 -16.92
N ASN A 527 -6.53 -4.44 -17.49
CA ASN A 527 -6.13 -3.19 -16.86
C ASN A 527 -7.22 -2.71 -15.89
N ASN A 528 -7.50 -3.51 -14.84
CA ASN A 528 -8.43 -3.20 -13.76
C ASN A 528 -7.71 -2.41 -12.65
N PHE A 529 -7.19 -1.24 -12.99
CA PHE A 529 -6.22 -0.47 -12.18
C PHE A 529 -6.67 -0.18 -10.75
N VAL A 530 -7.96 -0.08 -10.51
CA VAL A 530 -8.50 0.33 -9.20
C VAL A 530 -9.31 -0.76 -8.49
N GLY A 531 -9.37 -1.98 -9.02
CA GLY A 531 -10.05 -3.12 -8.38
C GLY A 531 -11.59 -3.04 -8.40
N ASP A 532 -12.18 -2.24 -9.27
CA ASP A 532 -13.64 -2.09 -9.41
C ASP A 532 -14.27 -3.07 -10.42
N GLY A 533 -13.44 -3.93 -11.03
CA GLY A 533 -13.85 -4.88 -12.06
C GLY A 533 -13.98 -4.28 -13.46
N ASN A 534 -13.88 -2.96 -13.62
CA ASN A 534 -13.90 -2.26 -14.90
C ASN A 534 -12.55 -2.36 -15.61
N GLY A 535 -12.56 -2.05 -16.91
CA GLY A 535 -11.35 -1.94 -17.71
C GLY A 535 -10.98 -0.51 -18.02
N TYR A 536 -9.68 -0.22 -18.06
CA TYR A 536 -9.18 1.12 -18.24
C TYR A 536 -8.29 1.27 -19.47
N VAL A 537 -8.39 2.44 -20.11
CA VAL A 537 -7.54 2.86 -21.22
C VAL A 537 -6.88 4.18 -20.85
N GLY A 538 -5.61 4.31 -21.14
CA GLY A 538 -4.82 5.51 -20.89
C GLY A 538 -5.15 6.63 -21.88
N ASN A 539 -4.58 7.81 -21.64
CA ASN A 539 -4.77 8.99 -22.48
C ASN A 539 -3.49 9.83 -22.54
N LEU A 540 -2.88 9.86 -23.73
CA LEU A 540 -1.66 10.62 -24.00
C LEU A 540 -1.78 12.14 -23.76
N ASN A 541 -3.00 12.69 -23.72
CA ASN A 541 -3.25 14.13 -23.58
C ASN A 541 -3.54 14.58 -22.16
N LEU A 542 -3.29 13.70 -21.17
CA LEU A 542 -3.49 14.07 -19.77
C LEU A 542 -2.54 15.21 -19.36
N LYS A 543 -3.09 16.11 -18.56
CA LYS A 543 -2.38 17.18 -17.86
C LYS A 543 -2.06 16.74 -16.44
N LYS A 544 -1.08 17.40 -15.82
CA LYS A 544 -0.78 17.22 -14.40
C LYS A 544 -1.96 17.64 -13.52
N GLU A 545 -2.17 16.91 -12.44
CA GLU A 545 -3.12 17.31 -11.39
C GLU A 545 -2.54 18.45 -10.55
N ARG A 546 -3.41 19.37 -10.10
CA ARG A 546 -3.03 20.52 -9.27
C ARG A 546 -3.98 20.62 -8.08
N ALA A 547 -3.51 20.34 -6.90
CA ALA A 547 -4.28 20.35 -5.66
C ALA A 547 -3.94 21.56 -4.80
N ASN A 548 -4.97 22.24 -4.31
CA ASN A 548 -4.85 23.27 -3.29
C ASN A 548 -5.55 22.76 -2.03
N THR A 549 -4.81 22.61 -0.93
CA THR A 549 -5.30 22.07 0.33
C THR A 549 -5.18 23.10 1.45
N LEU A 550 -6.28 23.26 2.19
CA LEU A 550 -6.34 23.98 3.47
C LEU A 550 -6.69 22.97 4.56
N SER A 551 -5.95 23.01 5.67
CA SER A 551 -6.22 22.19 6.84
C SER A 551 -5.98 23.00 8.12
N ALA A 552 -6.79 22.72 9.15
CA ALA A 552 -6.61 23.27 10.48
C ALA A 552 -6.73 22.17 11.51
N THR A 553 -5.78 22.04 12.42
CA THR A 553 -5.87 21.09 13.54
C THR A 553 -6.04 21.86 14.84
N PHE A 554 -7.05 21.51 15.59
CA PHE A 554 -7.33 22.00 16.94
C PHE A 554 -6.96 20.88 17.91
N ASP A 555 -5.92 21.06 18.72
CA ASP A 555 -5.34 20.05 19.61
C ASP A 555 -5.51 20.51 21.08
N TRP A 556 -6.52 19.99 21.75
CA TRP A 556 -6.73 20.13 23.20
C TRP A 556 -6.07 18.96 23.91
N HIS A 557 -5.33 19.25 24.97
CA HIS A 557 -4.61 18.21 25.70
C HIS A 557 -4.29 18.62 27.14
N ALA A 558 -4.02 17.64 27.99
CA ALA A 558 -3.43 17.88 29.29
C ALA A 558 -1.99 18.43 29.11
N GLN A 559 -1.49 19.10 30.12
CA GLN A 559 -0.15 19.68 30.10
C GLN A 559 0.93 18.59 29.94
N ASP A 560 0.72 17.42 30.54
CA ASP A 560 1.52 16.19 30.43
C ASP A 560 1.13 15.30 29.24
N ARG A 561 0.06 15.67 28.49
CA ARG A 561 -0.52 14.92 27.37
C ARG A 561 -1.11 13.55 27.77
N ASP A 562 -1.47 13.33 29.01
CA ASP A 562 -2.18 12.12 29.46
C ASP A 562 -3.55 11.97 28.77
N TRP A 563 -4.20 13.08 28.42
CA TRP A 563 -5.33 13.09 27.50
C TRP A 563 -5.12 14.09 26.37
N GLY A 564 -5.76 13.81 25.25
CA GLY A 564 -5.75 14.71 24.10
C GLY A 564 -6.93 14.46 23.20
N LEU A 565 -7.38 15.52 22.54
CA LEU A 565 -8.40 15.51 21.50
C LEU A 565 -7.97 16.42 20.35
N LYS A 566 -7.82 15.84 19.17
CA LYS A 566 -7.52 16.57 17.93
C LYS A 566 -8.72 16.55 17.01
N LEU A 567 -9.06 17.69 16.43
CA LEU A 567 -10.01 17.85 15.36
C LEU A 567 -9.30 18.50 14.17
N THR A 568 -9.37 17.87 13.00
CA THR A 568 -8.69 18.33 11.79
C THR A 568 -9.67 18.42 10.62
N PRO A 569 -10.44 19.53 10.46
CA PRO A 569 -11.14 19.82 9.23
C PRO A 569 -10.15 20.13 8.11
N TYR A 570 -10.48 19.64 6.89
CA TYR A 570 -9.67 19.89 5.70
C TYR A 570 -10.54 20.09 4.47
N TYR A 571 -9.99 20.79 3.50
CA TYR A 571 -10.59 21.05 2.20
C TYR A 571 -9.52 21.05 1.12
N THR A 572 -9.71 20.24 0.08
CA THR A 572 -8.84 20.15 -1.09
C THR A 572 -9.64 20.36 -2.36
N ARG A 573 -9.18 21.25 -3.22
CA ARG A 573 -9.65 21.41 -4.60
C ARG A 573 -8.58 20.96 -5.56
N VAL A 574 -8.93 20.06 -6.49
CA VAL A 574 -8.02 19.55 -7.51
C VAL A 574 -8.51 20.01 -8.87
N ALA A 575 -7.68 20.75 -9.58
CA ALA A 575 -7.86 21.06 -10.98
C ALA A 575 -7.13 20.01 -11.81
N ASP A 576 -7.68 19.69 -12.97
CA ASP A 576 -7.16 18.66 -13.88
C ASP A 576 -7.05 17.26 -13.21
N TYR A 577 -7.94 16.95 -12.25
CA TYR A 577 -8.01 15.65 -11.58
C TYR A 577 -8.18 14.53 -12.60
N ILE A 578 -7.30 13.55 -12.58
CA ILE A 578 -7.32 12.41 -13.50
C ILE A 578 -8.38 11.43 -13.02
N ASP A 579 -9.56 11.50 -13.64
CA ASP A 579 -10.68 10.60 -13.38
C ASP A 579 -11.01 9.80 -14.63
N ALA A 580 -11.91 8.83 -14.51
CA ALA A 580 -12.34 8.01 -15.63
C ALA A 580 -13.69 8.51 -16.18
N VAL A 581 -13.84 8.38 -17.49
CA VAL A 581 -15.11 8.58 -18.20
C VAL A 581 -15.45 7.32 -18.98
N ARG A 582 -16.73 7.11 -19.25
CA ARG A 582 -17.18 5.94 -20.03
C ARG A 582 -16.70 6.06 -21.46
N CYS A 583 -16.13 4.99 -21.99
CA CYS A 583 -15.75 4.88 -23.39
C CYS A 583 -16.94 5.13 -24.32
N GLY A 584 -16.74 5.99 -25.33
CA GLY A 584 -17.77 6.35 -26.33
C GLY A 584 -17.14 6.84 -27.62
N ALA A 585 -17.95 7.05 -28.66
CA ALA A 585 -17.48 7.55 -29.93
C ALA A 585 -16.89 8.96 -29.81
N GLY A 586 -15.84 9.22 -30.59
CA GLY A 586 -15.15 10.52 -30.64
C GLY A 586 -14.11 10.73 -29.54
N MET A 587 -13.90 9.78 -28.63
CA MET A 587 -12.79 9.78 -27.70
C MET A 587 -11.55 9.14 -28.31
N MET A 588 -10.36 9.55 -27.86
CA MET A 588 -9.09 9.01 -28.34
C MET A 588 -9.03 7.48 -28.18
N GLY A 589 -8.55 6.82 -29.22
CA GLY A 589 -8.70 5.39 -29.38
C GLY A 589 -10.13 5.03 -29.83
N ASN A 590 -10.27 4.04 -30.66
CA ASN A 590 -11.58 3.56 -31.11
C ASN A 590 -12.33 2.84 -29.98
N CYS A 591 -12.67 3.55 -28.90
CA CYS A 591 -13.56 3.04 -27.88
C CYS A 591 -14.91 2.71 -28.57
N PRO A 592 -15.17 1.44 -28.93
CA PRO A 592 -16.37 1.11 -29.68
C PRO A 592 -17.60 1.28 -28.80
N GLY A 593 -18.54 2.02 -29.27
CA GLY A 593 -19.81 2.25 -28.61
C GLY A 593 -20.26 3.70 -28.77
N THR A 594 -21.23 3.91 -29.60
CA THR A 594 -21.99 5.16 -29.69
C THR A 594 -23.44 4.83 -29.35
N PRO A 595 -24.02 5.44 -28.35
CA PRO A 595 -23.47 6.33 -27.30
C PRO A 595 -22.67 5.58 -26.23
N PRO A 596 -22.05 6.30 -25.25
CA PRO A 596 -21.45 5.64 -24.08
C PRO A 596 -22.46 4.68 -23.43
N ASN A 597 -22.00 3.46 -23.06
CA ASN A 597 -22.87 2.47 -22.47
C ASN A 597 -23.61 3.03 -21.23
N PRO A 598 -24.95 3.17 -21.27
CA PRO A 598 -25.72 3.76 -20.18
C PRO A 598 -25.98 2.79 -19.01
N SER A 599 -25.58 1.52 -19.13
CA SER A 599 -25.86 0.50 -18.13
C SER A 599 -25.30 0.87 -16.75
N THR A 600 -26.05 0.55 -15.71
CA THR A 600 -25.73 0.85 -14.32
C THR A 600 -25.42 -0.41 -13.49
N ASN A 601 -25.45 -1.60 -14.11
CA ASN A 601 -25.38 -2.89 -13.44
C ASN A 601 -24.43 -3.88 -14.14
N GLN A 602 -23.37 -3.39 -14.75
CA GLN A 602 -22.35 -4.21 -15.41
C GLN A 602 -20.96 -3.58 -15.30
N PHE A 603 -19.93 -4.36 -15.58
CA PHE A 603 -18.57 -3.86 -15.76
C PHE A 603 -18.43 -3.11 -17.08
N LEU A 604 -17.65 -2.04 -17.07
CA LEU A 604 -17.52 -1.08 -18.16
C LEU A 604 -16.08 -1.02 -18.69
N ARG A 605 -15.93 -0.39 -19.86
CA ARG A 605 -14.64 0.17 -20.31
C ARG A 605 -14.64 1.67 -20.11
N LEU A 606 -13.55 2.16 -19.54
CA LEU A 606 -13.35 3.53 -19.14
C LEU A 606 -12.06 4.06 -19.76
N ILE A 607 -11.98 5.37 -19.95
CA ILE A 607 -10.76 6.06 -20.38
C ILE A 607 -10.47 7.20 -19.41
N TYR A 608 -9.20 7.44 -19.13
CA TYR A 608 -8.80 8.54 -18.27
C TYR A 608 -8.98 9.90 -18.92
N ALA A 609 -9.44 10.86 -18.14
CA ALA A 609 -9.64 12.26 -18.55
C ALA A 609 -9.37 13.20 -17.39
N ASN A 610 -8.88 14.40 -17.69
CA ASN A 610 -8.77 15.46 -16.70
C ASN A 610 -10.14 16.08 -16.43
N GLN A 611 -10.47 16.22 -15.16
CA GLN A 611 -11.69 16.79 -14.64
C GLN A 611 -11.37 17.65 -13.41
N SER A 612 -12.36 18.24 -12.78
CA SER A 612 -12.18 18.99 -11.54
C SER A 612 -12.74 18.20 -10.37
N ALA A 613 -12.06 18.18 -9.24
CA ALA A 613 -12.54 17.49 -8.05
C ALA A 613 -12.50 18.39 -6.80
N ARG A 614 -13.35 18.05 -5.84
CA ARG A 614 -13.36 18.61 -4.50
C ARG A 614 -13.40 17.50 -3.49
N ILE A 615 -12.51 17.57 -2.48
CA ILE A 615 -12.45 16.63 -1.36
C ILE A 615 -12.47 17.45 -0.08
N TYR A 616 -13.29 17.07 0.89
CA TYR A 616 -13.34 17.71 2.19
C TYR A 616 -13.77 16.73 3.26
N GLY A 617 -13.43 17.03 4.49
CA GLY A 617 -13.77 16.15 5.59
C GLY A 617 -13.32 16.65 6.95
N LEU A 618 -13.39 15.73 7.89
CA LEU A 618 -13.02 15.93 9.29
C LEU A 618 -12.38 14.68 9.83
N ASP A 619 -11.16 14.81 10.34
CA ASP A 619 -10.48 13.76 11.10
C ASP A 619 -10.55 14.10 12.58
N ILE A 620 -10.87 13.10 13.41
CA ILE A 620 -10.88 13.23 14.86
C ILE A 620 -10.01 12.11 15.44
N SER A 621 -9.13 12.45 16.35
CA SER A 621 -8.43 11.48 17.18
C SER A 621 -8.35 11.96 18.62
N GLY A 622 -8.48 11.04 19.55
CA GLY A 622 -8.42 11.38 20.97
C GLY A 622 -8.06 10.20 21.84
N HIS A 623 -7.53 10.50 23.00
CA HIS A 623 -7.30 9.52 24.08
C HIS A 623 -7.47 10.18 25.43
N MET A 624 -7.91 9.41 26.39
CA MET A 624 -8.05 9.85 27.78
C MET A 624 -7.95 8.70 28.77
N PRO A 625 -7.34 8.88 29.94
CA PRO A 625 -7.48 7.96 31.06
C PRO A 625 -8.92 8.04 31.57
N LEU A 626 -9.50 6.90 31.94
CA LEU A 626 -10.85 6.84 32.52
C LEU A 626 -10.79 6.68 34.02
N SER A 627 -10.12 5.63 34.50
CA SER A 627 -10.04 5.31 35.93
C SER A 627 -8.87 4.38 36.20
N GLU A 628 -8.35 4.45 37.43
CA GLU A 628 -7.42 3.46 37.97
C GLU A 628 -8.16 2.71 39.12
N THR A 629 -8.19 1.40 39.01
CA THR A 629 -8.94 0.52 39.96
C THR A 629 -8.05 -0.65 40.38
N GLY A 630 -8.56 -1.51 41.26
CA GLY A 630 -7.89 -2.78 41.59
C GLY A 630 -7.70 -3.74 40.41
N LEU A 631 -8.37 -3.48 39.27
CA LEU A 631 -8.25 -4.21 38.02
C LEU A 631 -7.29 -3.53 37.04
N GLY A 632 -6.62 -2.44 37.44
CA GLY A 632 -5.65 -1.71 36.64
C GLY A 632 -6.11 -0.34 36.13
N ALA A 633 -5.31 0.26 35.26
CA ALA A 633 -5.59 1.54 34.64
C ALA A 633 -6.39 1.34 33.34
N PHE A 634 -7.53 2.04 33.24
CA PHE A 634 -8.39 2.05 32.07
C PHE A 634 -8.24 3.34 31.29
N GLY A 635 -8.29 3.24 29.96
CA GLY A 635 -8.25 4.39 29.06
C GLY A 635 -9.17 4.21 27.87
N LEU A 636 -9.52 5.31 27.23
CA LEU A 636 -10.32 5.35 26.01
C LEU A 636 -9.50 5.98 24.88
N LYS A 637 -9.53 5.36 23.69
CA LYS A 637 -9.03 5.95 22.43
C LYS A 637 -10.17 6.04 21.43
N VAL A 638 -10.17 7.11 20.65
CA VAL A 638 -11.19 7.39 19.63
C VAL A 638 -10.49 7.81 18.35
N VAL A 639 -10.89 7.27 17.21
CA VAL A 639 -10.53 7.73 15.88
C VAL A 639 -11.79 7.79 15.04
N VAL A 640 -12.05 8.93 14.40
CA VAL A 640 -13.19 9.11 13.50
C VAL A 640 -12.69 9.74 12.21
N GLY A 641 -13.10 9.18 11.07
CA GLY A 641 -12.82 9.70 9.74
C GLY A 641 -14.11 10.00 8.99
N TYR A 642 -14.21 11.21 8.44
CA TYR A 642 -15.29 11.60 7.54
C TYR A 642 -14.70 12.27 6.32
N THR A 643 -14.90 11.69 5.14
CA THR A 643 -14.42 12.21 3.85
C THR A 643 -15.56 12.26 2.85
N ARG A 644 -15.62 13.34 2.09
CA ARG A 644 -16.47 13.44 0.90
C ARG A 644 -15.66 13.90 -0.29
N GLY A 645 -15.79 13.18 -1.40
CA GLY A 645 -15.16 13.47 -2.68
C GLY A 645 -16.20 13.65 -3.77
N LYS A 646 -16.08 14.70 -4.56
CA LYS A 646 -17.01 15.00 -5.66
C LYS A 646 -16.27 15.43 -6.91
N ASN A 647 -16.61 14.81 -8.03
CA ASN A 647 -16.26 15.30 -9.35
C ASN A 647 -17.15 16.50 -9.68
N LEU A 648 -16.54 17.65 -9.99
CA LEU A 648 -17.27 18.90 -10.17
C LEU A 648 -17.82 19.07 -11.59
N ASP A 649 -17.23 18.35 -12.57
CA ASP A 649 -17.66 18.46 -13.97
C ASP A 649 -18.88 17.56 -14.23
N THR A 650 -18.93 16.40 -13.60
CA THR A 650 -20.04 15.44 -13.74
C THR A 650 -21.07 15.52 -12.61
N GLY A 651 -20.69 16.09 -11.47
CA GLY A 651 -21.50 16.09 -10.26
C GLY A 651 -21.56 14.72 -9.56
N ASP A 652 -20.73 13.76 -9.97
CA ASP A 652 -20.67 12.40 -9.44
C ASP A 652 -19.80 12.29 -8.17
N GLY A 653 -19.99 11.23 -7.37
CA GLY A 653 -19.06 10.87 -6.30
C GLY A 653 -17.71 10.44 -6.86
N LEU A 654 -16.61 10.75 -6.14
CA LEU A 654 -15.31 10.15 -6.44
C LEU A 654 -15.31 8.69 -6.03
N TYR A 655 -14.58 7.88 -6.81
CA TYR A 655 -14.44 6.45 -6.56
C TYR A 655 -13.71 6.18 -5.24
N ASN A 656 -14.14 5.13 -4.54
CA ASN A 656 -13.46 4.52 -3.40
C ASN A 656 -13.29 5.45 -2.18
N ILE A 657 -14.19 6.41 -1.99
CA ILE A 657 -14.24 7.24 -0.78
C ILE A 657 -14.80 6.42 0.38
N MET A 658 -14.06 6.33 1.49
CA MET A 658 -14.50 5.67 2.70
C MET A 658 -15.65 6.45 3.34
N PRO A 659 -16.81 5.83 3.65
CA PRO A 659 -17.89 6.49 4.37
C PRO A 659 -17.48 6.83 5.81
N LEU A 660 -18.30 7.62 6.50
CA LEU A 660 -18.10 7.93 7.93
C LEU A 660 -17.80 6.64 8.69
N ASN A 661 -16.67 6.65 9.40
CA ASN A 661 -16.21 5.52 10.18
C ASN A 661 -15.61 5.96 11.51
N ALA A 662 -15.71 5.07 12.50
CA ALA A 662 -15.19 5.32 13.84
C ALA A 662 -14.58 4.06 14.45
N ARG A 663 -13.52 4.24 15.24
CA ARG A 663 -12.92 3.24 16.11
C ARG A 663 -12.93 3.76 17.55
N LEU A 664 -13.52 2.99 18.45
CA LEU A 664 -13.56 3.27 19.87
C LEU A 664 -12.84 2.13 20.57
N THR A 665 -11.75 2.42 21.27
CA THR A 665 -10.94 1.39 21.92
C THR A 665 -10.87 1.66 23.42
N LEU A 666 -11.47 0.78 24.21
CA LEU A 666 -11.27 0.72 25.65
C LEU A 666 -9.99 -0.06 25.93
N THR A 667 -9.03 0.55 26.61
CA THR A 667 -7.75 -0.07 26.98
C THR A 667 -7.71 -0.35 28.48
N GLN A 668 -7.00 -1.41 28.85
CA GLN A 668 -6.73 -1.77 30.25
C GLN A 668 -5.26 -2.20 30.39
N ALA A 669 -4.55 -1.58 31.32
CA ALA A 669 -3.16 -1.96 31.69
C ALA A 669 -3.14 -2.46 33.14
N TYR A 670 -2.65 -3.71 33.36
CA TYR A 670 -2.60 -4.31 34.68
C TYR A 670 -1.51 -5.37 34.80
N LYS A 671 -0.50 -5.16 35.66
CA LYS A 671 0.53 -6.16 36.00
C LYS A 671 1.16 -6.85 34.76
N GLY A 672 1.57 -6.09 33.77
CA GLY A 672 2.18 -6.60 32.51
C GLY A 672 1.15 -7.00 31.45
N TRP A 673 -0.16 -6.99 31.77
CA TRP A 673 -1.22 -7.09 30.76
C TRP A 673 -1.51 -5.75 30.11
N ASP A 674 -1.67 -5.77 28.81
CA ASP A 674 -2.16 -4.65 27.99
C ASP A 674 -3.30 -5.18 27.11
N ASN A 675 -4.52 -4.85 27.50
CA ASN A 675 -5.73 -5.38 26.91
C ASN A 675 -6.51 -4.27 26.20
N ALA A 676 -7.26 -4.62 25.16
CA ALA A 676 -8.09 -3.69 24.44
C ALA A 676 -9.37 -4.34 23.93
N LEU A 677 -10.49 -3.64 24.12
CA LEU A 677 -11.78 -3.92 23.49
C LEU A 677 -12.05 -2.81 22.46
N GLU A 678 -12.09 -3.17 21.19
CA GLU A 678 -12.30 -2.24 20.09
C GLU A 678 -13.67 -2.41 19.47
N LEU A 679 -14.38 -1.31 19.28
CA LEU A 679 -15.61 -1.21 18.49
C LEU A 679 -15.30 -0.44 17.21
N VAL A 680 -15.50 -1.09 16.05
CA VAL A 680 -15.38 -0.49 14.72
C VAL A 680 -16.76 -0.25 14.16
N LEU A 681 -17.08 0.98 13.81
CA LEU A 681 -18.36 1.40 13.22
C LEU A 681 -18.12 2.00 11.84
N VAL A 682 -18.87 1.55 10.86
CA VAL A 682 -18.78 2.05 9.48
C VAL A 682 -20.19 2.28 8.94
N LYS A 683 -20.46 3.49 8.46
CA LYS A 683 -21.71 3.86 7.81
C LYS A 683 -21.85 3.13 6.47
N GLY A 684 -23.07 2.91 5.98
CA GLY A 684 -23.32 2.44 4.62
C GLY A 684 -22.74 3.43 3.60
N LYS A 685 -22.15 2.88 2.53
CA LYS A 685 -21.61 3.64 1.40
C LYS A 685 -22.70 3.78 0.36
N ASP A 686 -23.25 4.96 0.26
CA ASP A 686 -24.33 5.38 -0.65
C ASP A 686 -23.90 6.52 -1.61
N ASP A 687 -22.76 7.18 -1.32
CA ASP A 687 -22.14 8.18 -2.18
C ASP A 687 -21.05 7.51 -3.02
N VAL A 688 -21.43 7.05 -4.20
CA VAL A 688 -20.64 6.18 -5.07
C VAL A 688 -20.35 6.83 -6.42
N SER A 689 -19.31 6.37 -7.12
CA SER A 689 -19.02 6.78 -8.49
C SER A 689 -19.97 6.08 -9.48
N LYS A 690 -20.96 6.78 -9.98
CA LYS A 690 -21.93 6.27 -10.96
C LYS A 690 -21.28 6.04 -12.33
N VAL A 691 -20.28 6.84 -12.68
CA VAL A 691 -19.48 6.65 -13.90
C VAL A 691 -18.87 5.25 -13.96
N ARG A 692 -18.42 4.74 -12.81
CA ARG A 692 -17.77 3.44 -12.67
C ARG A 692 -18.72 2.29 -12.32
N ASN A 693 -20.00 2.54 -12.12
CA ASN A 693 -20.93 1.58 -11.53
C ASN A 693 -20.40 1.03 -10.19
N GLU A 694 -19.88 1.90 -9.34
CA GLU A 694 -19.35 1.53 -8.03
C GLU A 694 -20.46 0.91 -7.16
N ILE A 695 -20.13 -0.19 -6.47
CA ILE A 695 -21.09 -0.97 -5.70
C ILE A 695 -21.31 -0.32 -4.32
N GLU A 696 -22.57 -0.08 -3.98
CA GLU A 696 -22.98 0.36 -2.65
C GLU A 696 -22.79 -0.75 -1.61
N THR A 697 -22.45 -0.39 -0.38
CA THR A 697 -22.29 -1.35 0.72
C THR A 697 -23.07 -0.94 1.96
N SER A 698 -23.64 -1.92 2.65
CA SER A 698 -24.33 -1.70 3.93
C SER A 698 -23.35 -1.31 5.03
N GLY A 699 -23.83 -0.52 5.99
CA GLY A 699 -23.06 -0.19 7.18
C GLY A 699 -22.93 -1.39 8.14
N TYR A 700 -21.87 -1.36 8.96
CA TYR A 700 -21.58 -2.44 9.90
C TYR A 700 -20.93 -1.93 11.20
N GLY A 701 -21.00 -2.79 12.22
CA GLY A 701 -20.22 -2.66 13.44
C GLY A 701 -19.53 -3.96 13.78
N LEU A 702 -18.26 -3.90 14.18
CA LEU A 702 -17.45 -5.05 14.60
C LEU A 702 -16.93 -4.82 16.01
N VAL A 703 -16.79 -5.90 16.76
CA VAL A 703 -16.13 -5.90 18.07
C VAL A 703 -14.90 -6.77 17.99
N ASN A 704 -13.76 -6.22 18.40
CA ASN A 704 -12.48 -6.90 18.46
C ASN A 704 -11.95 -6.92 19.89
N LEU A 705 -11.34 -8.02 20.31
CA LEU A 705 -10.69 -8.19 21.61
C LEU A 705 -9.21 -8.46 21.40
N ARG A 706 -8.36 -7.74 22.12
CA ARG A 706 -6.90 -7.95 22.15
C ARG A 706 -6.46 -8.11 23.59
N LEU A 707 -5.60 -9.10 23.84
CA LEU A 707 -4.99 -9.39 25.13
C LEU A 707 -3.49 -9.58 24.90
N SER A 708 -2.66 -8.83 25.59
CA SER A 708 -1.21 -8.93 25.50
C SER A 708 -0.60 -9.05 26.88
N HIS A 709 0.41 -9.90 27.04
CA HIS A 709 1.17 -9.98 28.27
C HIS A 709 2.68 -9.99 27.97
N GLY A 710 3.42 -9.12 28.68
CA GLY A 710 4.87 -9.02 28.59
C GLY A 710 5.55 -9.52 29.86
N TRP A 711 6.47 -10.50 29.73
CA TRP A 711 7.44 -10.89 30.76
C TRP A 711 8.83 -10.53 30.24
N LYS A 712 9.67 -9.94 30.97
CA LYS A 712 11.09 -9.70 30.61
C LYS A 712 11.42 -9.81 29.09
N GLN A 713 11.67 -11.04 28.61
CA GLN A 713 12.07 -11.35 27.23
C GLN A 713 10.95 -11.99 26.39
N VAL A 714 9.79 -12.27 26.99
CA VAL A 714 8.68 -12.96 26.32
C VAL A 714 7.48 -12.02 26.23
N ARG A 715 6.88 -11.95 25.05
CA ARG A 715 5.56 -11.33 24.85
C ARG A 715 4.61 -12.32 24.19
N LEU A 716 3.40 -12.40 24.76
CA LEU A 716 2.27 -13.15 24.20
C LEU A 716 1.17 -12.18 23.82
N ASP A 717 0.63 -12.35 22.62
CA ASP A 717 -0.52 -11.61 22.12
C ASP A 717 -1.62 -12.62 21.74
N PHE A 718 -2.83 -12.39 22.19
CA PHE A 718 -4.04 -13.15 21.84
C PHE A 718 -5.13 -12.19 21.44
N GLY A 719 -6.06 -12.64 20.60
CA GLY A 719 -7.22 -11.84 20.32
C GLY A 719 -8.23 -12.52 19.44
N VAL A 720 -9.34 -11.80 19.28
CA VAL A 720 -10.43 -12.17 18.39
C VAL A 720 -10.85 -10.94 17.62
N GLU A 721 -10.75 -10.99 16.29
CA GLU A 721 -11.32 -9.99 15.40
C GLU A 721 -12.70 -10.46 14.93
N ASN A 722 -13.62 -9.51 14.70
CA ASN A 722 -15.01 -9.79 14.37
C ASN A 722 -15.63 -10.83 15.32
N LEU A 723 -15.64 -10.55 16.62
CA LEU A 723 -16.03 -11.46 17.70
C LEU A 723 -17.39 -12.14 17.46
N PHE A 724 -18.34 -11.43 16.85
CA PHE A 724 -19.71 -11.91 16.60
C PHE A 724 -19.89 -12.57 15.24
N ASP A 725 -18.80 -12.79 14.49
CA ASP A 725 -18.81 -13.42 13.16
C ASP A 725 -19.77 -12.77 12.16
N ARG A 726 -19.80 -11.43 12.16
CA ARG A 726 -20.71 -10.66 11.33
C ARG A 726 -20.27 -10.68 9.87
N LEU A 727 -21.18 -10.97 8.96
CA LEU A 727 -20.99 -10.73 7.53
C LEU A 727 -21.04 -9.22 7.26
N TYR A 728 -20.02 -8.70 6.59
CA TYR A 728 -19.93 -7.31 6.16
C TYR A 728 -19.15 -7.19 4.86
N TYR A 729 -19.32 -6.08 4.17
CA TYR A 729 -18.63 -5.80 2.91
C TYR A 729 -17.69 -4.62 3.07
N LEU A 730 -16.53 -4.70 2.42
CA LEU A 730 -15.52 -3.65 2.46
C LEU A 730 -15.94 -2.47 1.58
N PRO A 731 -16.19 -1.27 2.13
CA PRO A 731 -16.63 -0.11 1.32
C PRO A 731 -15.58 0.34 0.29
N THR A 732 -14.32 -0.02 0.52
CA THR A 732 -13.17 0.30 -0.32
C THR A 732 -12.48 -0.95 -0.85
N GLY A 733 -13.16 -2.10 -0.85
CA GLY A 733 -12.64 -3.39 -1.33
C GLY A 733 -12.84 -3.64 -2.83
N GLY A 734 -13.63 -2.81 -3.51
CA GLY A 734 -13.97 -2.99 -4.91
C GLY A 734 -14.99 -4.10 -5.17
N ALA A 735 -15.03 -4.61 -6.41
CA ALA A 735 -15.96 -5.64 -6.85
C ALA A 735 -15.36 -7.04 -6.67
N TYR A 736 -16.16 -7.99 -6.14
CA TYR A 736 -15.72 -9.38 -6.00
C TYR A 736 -15.70 -10.09 -7.35
N VAL A 737 -14.52 -10.40 -7.84
CA VAL A 737 -14.25 -11.19 -9.04
C VAL A 737 -13.24 -12.33 -8.76
N GLY A 738 -13.11 -12.73 -7.50
CA GLY A 738 -12.08 -13.65 -6.99
C GLY A 738 -12.31 -15.14 -7.29
N GLN A 739 -13.30 -15.51 -8.12
CA GLN A 739 -13.65 -16.90 -8.35
C GLN A 739 -14.31 -17.11 -9.71
N GLY A 740 -14.04 -18.23 -10.34
CA GLY A 740 -14.69 -18.64 -11.58
C GLY A 740 -13.99 -18.12 -12.84
N THR A 741 -14.70 -18.02 -13.94
CA THR A 741 -14.19 -17.55 -15.23
C THR A 741 -14.27 -16.04 -15.29
N THR A 742 -13.19 -15.34 -14.90
CA THR A 742 -13.20 -13.90 -14.61
C THR A 742 -13.09 -13.00 -15.84
N MET A 743 -12.73 -13.55 -17.01
CA MET A 743 -12.41 -12.75 -18.20
C MET A 743 -13.52 -12.61 -19.24
N THR A 744 -14.59 -13.34 -19.13
CA THR A 744 -15.58 -13.40 -20.19
C THR A 744 -16.92 -12.78 -19.83
N ASN A 745 -17.78 -12.74 -20.83
CA ASN A 745 -19.04 -12.02 -20.86
C ASN A 745 -19.90 -12.27 -19.59
N PRO A 746 -20.27 -11.23 -18.87
CA PRO A 746 -21.09 -11.29 -17.65
C PRO A 746 -22.50 -11.86 -17.85
N SER A 747 -22.91 -12.14 -19.09
CA SER A 747 -24.22 -12.72 -19.43
C SER A 747 -24.31 -14.24 -19.20
N LEU A 748 -23.22 -14.93 -18.87
CA LEU A 748 -23.23 -16.38 -18.68
C LEU A 748 -23.30 -16.75 -17.20
N PRO A 749 -24.03 -17.81 -16.81
CA PRO A 749 -24.33 -18.14 -15.41
C PRO A 749 -23.12 -18.53 -14.55
N ASN A 750 -21.96 -18.73 -15.16
CA ASN A 750 -20.75 -19.23 -14.51
C ASN A 750 -19.67 -18.13 -14.29
N TYR A 751 -20.03 -16.86 -14.40
CA TYR A 751 -19.12 -15.74 -14.30
C TYR A 751 -19.41 -14.90 -13.06
N PRO A 752 -18.37 -14.26 -12.43
CA PRO A 752 -18.62 -13.25 -11.44
C PRO A 752 -19.46 -12.14 -12.05
N GLN A 753 -20.67 -11.98 -11.53
CA GLN A 753 -21.56 -10.92 -11.99
C GLN A 753 -21.23 -9.62 -11.24
N TRP A 754 -21.51 -8.49 -11.89
CA TRP A 754 -21.49 -7.22 -11.22
C TRP A 754 -22.50 -7.20 -10.04
N GLY A 755 -22.18 -6.47 -8.96
CA GLY A 755 -23.10 -6.21 -7.86
C GLY A 755 -22.71 -6.84 -6.53
N THR A 756 -21.64 -7.62 -6.46
CA THR A 756 -21.11 -8.16 -5.20
C THR A 756 -19.83 -7.41 -4.84
N ALA A 757 -19.83 -6.67 -3.72
CA ALA A 757 -18.61 -6.09 -3.16
C ALA A 757 -17.78 -7.19 -2.46
N VAL A 758 -16.48 -6.95 -2.29
CA VAL A 758 -15.61 -7.87 -1.54
C VAL A 758 -16.04 -7.93 -0.09
N PRO A 759 -16.40 -9.12 0.46
CA PRO A 759 -16.74 -9.24 1.87
C PRO A 759 -15.46 -9.19 2.73
N GLY A 760 -15.59 -8.61 3.92
CA GLY A 760 -14.51 -8.65 4.91
C GLY A 760 -14.42 -9.99 5.64
N PRO A 761 -13.29 -10.27 6.33
CA PRO A 761 -13.07 -11.50 7.06
C PRO A 761 -14.11 -11.73 8.17
N GLY A 762 -14.61 -12.96 8.28
CA GLY A 762 -15.38 -13.43 9.44
C GLY A 762 -14.53 -13.45 10.70
N ARG A 763 -15.05 -14.11 11.77
CA ARG A 763 -14.33 -14.20 13.04
C ARG A 763 -12.95 -14.83 12.86
N ASN A 764 -11.93 -14.17 13.43
CA ASN A 764 -10.54 -14.58 13.38
C ASN A 764 -9.96 -14.60 14.81
N VAL A 765 -9.62 -15.78 15.31
CA VAL A 765 -8.91 -15.95 16.58
C VAL A 765 -7.42 -16.00 16.27
N TYR A 766 -6.61 -15.24 16.99
CA TYR A 766 -5.17 -15.21 16.76
C TYR A 766 -4.36 -15.35 18.05
N ALA A 767 -3.15 -15.87 17.88
CA ALA A 767 -2.12 -15.92 18.91
C ALA A 767 -0.76 -15.59 18.27
N ALA A 768 0.07 -14.85 19.02
CA ALA A 768 1.45 -14.58 18.63
C ALA A 768 2.38 -14.67 19.84
N LEU A 769 3.57 -15.19 19.62
CA LEU A 769 4.64 -15.30 20.61
C LEU A 769 5.87 -14.58 20.08
N LYS A 770 6.49 -13.77 20.93
CA LYS A 770 7.76 -13.08 20.65
C LYS A 770 8.73 -13.34 21.81
N LEU A 771 9.96 -13.74 21.45
CA LEU A 771 11.08 -13.90 22.36
C LEU A 771 12.17 -12.88 21.97
N SER A 772 12.65 -12.11 22.93
CA SER A 772 13.76 -11.14 22.74
C SER A 772 14.98 -11.57 23.56
N PHE A 773 16.20 -11.38 23.04
CA PHE A 773 17.46 -11.75 23.70
C PHE A 773 18.56 -10.73 23.45
#